data_830c6ce34c3bbc844ddb935336a0da8a
#
_entry.id   830c6ce34c3bbc844ddb935336a0da8a
#
_cell.length_a   1.000
_cell.length_b   1.000
_cell.length_c   1.000
_cell.angle_alpha   90.00
_cell.angle_beta   90.00
_cell.angle_gamma   90.00
#
_symmetry.space_group_name_H-M   'P 1'
#
loop_
_entity.id
_entity.type
_entity.pdbx_description
1 polymer ?
#
loop_
_entity_poly.entity_id
_entity_poly.type
_entity_poly.pdbx_seq_one_letter_code
_entity_poly.pdbx_strand_id
1 'polypeptide(L)'
;MNARPETHTFPEGVITEPLPGEVIHPLRRQQKTWSDIMHFNRNLANILAVGGTLEQIYRRWQYFDIISTPFGSEVGKNKPGTVTQDRVKAYAEFGWFTGGVAMRLAELYGGARLEHNEEYYTALINCDRELILPLLREDEQLREELIWGMLAVEGNRNVSLTQRDSYKPGQKENNPGWSCALIEASETGLISRDRLIDALLSSLMSDFPAYRVGWFSRLVTGLKLTAEEIAARQSEFLTLFSSPIGPSVTLGVQHIHRLWNKNPQALDATAFAYAAPAVCAGTKANALKILTMLQALYRAGTLDVAACEDAVVMALSHTHAQVQAAALNHLEGWVQAGAAANASADAVVFAERARELYRDYRSQLDPLVVAQIQEKGSPLLEDGYSPENSRGSGTEDAALTEAADLEAAAAEALAASRAVIHRYWDTPVRPVTASDVQERARAILHHQVAPCATPNTLNEAELPETHAGCELELELLTAYLISADGVAQSPKLLEQLVPICLKKLNHWGLTWFDMRAHLTVLAAAGKLRERPKASEMTPKEDPGTVPNLHTMYSRHATFFSTGFKDALGMLQSRQSYTPLATPELFGGWVHPDTLVRRYAKNLADGAPILRQDFTAALLRVRVPEVLPLYATDEQRQEAQSRRAEALTLLESLEEQYVKNSEEDAPRSAPTQIRVLRSALDGTLATGRINPYLESITVSQKEKSWGLQLNGVAHGASTPELNAFRGLATAHHDEEGQYALLYPSRAEPLAFYCASSNWYSLDHSAFDRSLYLALAAHPGAWGPACAFVFAAGFSEQRVEIRSLAVEIMHRVLDDQLSLEDATAGFVNFVPLAMLNRWALALTDFAQLDARAAVRFFARLIPHLDTGANSLGKLLGAFSQALATLDPATRAELVDESLRAWLGTLTGSSQKARYARNILNQVQG
;
A
#
# COMPACT_ATOMS: atom_id res chain seq x y z
N MET A 1 -40.84 23.11 -25.30
CA MET A 1 -41.53 23.88 -24.26
C MET A 1 -40.49 24.67 -23.53
N ASN A 2 -40.51 26.00 -23.65
CA ASN A 2 -39.53 26.91 -23.07
C ASN A 2 -39.73 26.99 -21.54
N ALA A 3 -38.87 26.38 -20.76
CA ALA A 3 -38.77 26.67 -19.35
C ALA A 3 -38.22 28.11 -19.22
N ARG A 4 -38.96 29.00 -18.60
CA ARG A 4 -38.49 30.33 -18.23
C ARG A 4 -37.27 30.14 -17.30
N PRO A 5 -36.18 30.87 -17.50
CA PRO A 5 -35.07 30.87 -16.55
C PRO A 5 -35.61 31.37 -15.20
N GLU A 6 -35.41 30.57 -14.14
CA GLU A 6 -35.65 31.05 -12.79
C GLU A 6 -34.81 32.30 -12.57
N THR A 7 -35.45 33.42 -12.25
CA THR A 7 -34.78 34.67 -11.89
C THR A 7 -34.12 34.48 -10.52
N HIS A 8 -32.85 34.13 -10.53
CA HIS A 8 -32.07 34.16 -9.30
C HIS A 8 -31.88 35.59 -8.87
N THR A 9 -32.45 35.96 -7.75
CA THR A 9 -32.16 37.24 -7.10
C THR A 9 -30.76 37.10 -6.44
N PHE A 10 -29.79 37.83 -6.96
CA PHE A 10 -28.44 37.86 -6.38
C PHE A 10 -28.49 38.64 -5.06
N PRO A 11 -27.67 38.26 -4.06
CA PRO A 11 -27.49 39.03 -2.83
C PRO A 11 -27.03 40.47 -3.13
N GLU A 12 -27.43 41.41 -2.28
CA GLU A 12 -27.01 42.80 -2.41
C GLU A 12 -25.48 42.91 -2.38
N GLY A 13 -24.90 43.63 -3.34
CA GLY A 13 -23.47 43.84 -3.46
C GLY A 13 -22.70 42.79 -4.25
N VAL A 14 -23.35 41.75 -4.80
CA VAL A 14 -22.70 40.77 -5.68
C VAL A 14 -22.35 41.43 -7.03
N ILE A 15 -21.08 41.28 -7.45
CA ILE A 15 -20.62 41.76 -8.74
C ILE A 15 -20.98 40.73 -9.82
N THR A 16 -21.87 41.10 -10.71
CA THR A 16 -22.33 40.25 -11.84
C THR A 16 -21.57 40.54 -13.14
N GLU A 17 -20.98 41.74 -13.26
CA GLU A 17 -20.14 42.13 -14.39
C GLU A 17 -18.68 41.65 -14.20
N PRO A 18 -17.96 41.39 -15.34
CA PRO A 18 -16.55 41.04 -15.24
C PRO A 18 -15.72 42.08 -14.50
N LEU A 19 -14.82 41.64 -13.61
CA LEU A 19 -13.82 42.51 -13.01
C LEU A 19 -12.71 42.85 -14.02
N PRO A 20 -12.05 43.99 -13.90
CA PRO A 20 -10.87 44.32 -14.69
C PRO A 20 -9.84 43.15 -14.59
N GLY A 21 -9.30 42.71 -15.73
CA GLY A 21 -8.36 41.59 -15.78
C GLY A 21 -9.03 40.21 -15.81
N GLU A 22 -10.33 40.10 -15.60
CA GLU A 22 -11.06 38.85 -15.68
C GLU A 22 -11.32 38.45 -17.13
N VAL A 23 -10.83 37.30 -17.56
CA VAL A 23 -11.09 36.75 -18.91
C VAL A 23 -12.24 35.78 -18.82
N ILE A 24 -13.45 36.23 -19.29
CA ILE A 24 -14.61 35.35 -19.39
C ILE A 24 -14.64 34.71 -20.78
N HIS A 25 -14.61 33.40 -20.85
CA HIS A 25 -14.71 32.68 -22.12
C HIS A 25 -16.16 32.76 -22.68
N PRO A 26 -16.41 33.36 -23.86
CA PRO A 26 -17.74 33.67 -24.36
C PRO A 26 -18.66 32.47 -24.59
N LEU A 27 -18.11 31.28 -24.74
CA LEU A 27 -18.85 30.07 -25.15
C LEU A 27 -19.46 29.27 -23.99
N ARG A 28 -19.29 29.66 -22.73
CA ARG A 28 -19.69 28.82 -21.59
C ARG A 28 -20.68 29.40 -20.61
N ARG A 29 -21.46 30.39 -21.00
CA ARG A 29 -22.53 30.94 -20.15
C ARG A 29 -23.63 29.94 -19.76
N GLN A 30 -23.67 28.76 -20.34
CA GLN A 30 -24.73 27.78 -20.14
C GLN A 30 -24.33 26.41 -19.63
N GLN A 31 -23.03 26.11 -19.42
CA GLN A 31 -22.57 24.80 -18.90
C GLN A 31 -21.84 24.98 -17.60
N LYS A 32 -22.47 24.56 -16.50
CA LYS A 32 -21.90 24.43 -15.15
C LYS A 32 -20.94 23.26 -15.14
N THR A 33 -19.65 23.46 -15.37
CA THR A 33 -18.65 22.40 -15.38
C THR A 33 -17.46 22.73 -14.47
N TRP A 34 -16.73 21.69 -14.05
CA TRP A 34 -15.42 21.79 -13.38
C TRP A 34 -14.47 22.81 -14.06
N SER A 35 -14.59 22.93 -15.37
CA SER A 35 -13.81 23.88 -16.15
C SER A 35 -14.06 25.34 -15.77
N ASP A 36 -15.26 25.69 -15.33
CA ASP A 36 -15.62 27.08 -15.00
C ASP A 36 -15.02 27.51 -13.66
N ILE A 37 -14.96 26.58 -12.69
CA ILE A 37 -14.28 26.78 -11.41
C ILE A 37 -12.77 26.93 -11.61
N MET A 38 -12.15 26.11 -12.45
CA MET A 38 -10.73 26.21 -12.76
C MET A 38 -10.36 27.48 -13.51
N HIS A 39 -11.27 28.01 -14.34
CA HIS A 39 -11.07 29.30 -15.02
C HIS A 39 -11.21 30.48 -14.07
N PHE A 40 -12.11 30.41 -13.11
CA PHE A 40 -12.21 31.42 -12.06
C PHE A 40 -10.88 31.57 -11.29
N ASN A 41 -10.35 30.46 -10.80
CA ASN A 41 -9.10 30.48 -10.02
C ASN A 41 -7.92 31.07 -10.83
N ARG A 42 -7.84 30.79 -12.14
CA ARG A 42 -6.80 31.36 -13.00
C ARG A 42 -6.91 32.86 -13.20
N ASN A 43 -8.08 33.44 -13.00
CA ASN A 43 -8.31 34.87 -13.17
C ASN A 43 -7.98 35.70 -11.92
N LEU A 44 -7.92 35.10 -10.73
CA LEU A 44 -7.72 35.83 -9.47
C LEU A 44 -6.39 36.59 -9.45
N ALA A 45 -5.33 35.99 -9.93
CA ALA A 45 -4.03 36.66 -10.06
C ALA A 45 -4.08 37.84 -11.03
N ASN A 46 -4.81 37.70 -12.14
CA ASN A 46 -4.96 38.79 -13.12
C ASN A 46 -5.77 39.95 -12.54
N ILE A 47 -6.82 39.67 -11.77
CA ILE A 47 -7.60 40.71 -11.07
C ILE A 47 -6.72 41.50 -10.10
N LEU A 48 -5.94 40.83 -9.28
CA LEU A 48 -5.02 41.46 -8.35
C LEU A 48 -3.89 42.21 -9.05
N ALA A 49 -3.34 41.68 -10.15
CA ALA A 49 -2.28 42.30 -10.92
C ALA A 49 -2.67 43.64 -11.56
N VAL A 50 -3.96 43.84 -11.87
CA VAL A 50 -4.49 45.12 -12.41
C VAL A 50 -5.06 46.04 -11.32
N GLY A 51 -4.82 45.72 -10.04
CA GLY A 51 -5.24 46.56 -8.91
C GLY A 51 -6.61 46.23 -8.33
N GLY A 52 -7.17 45.07 -8.63
CA GLY A 52 -8.36 44.58 -7.95
C GLY A 52 -8.09 44.23 -6.47
N THR A 53 -9.11 44.23 -5.65
CA THR A 53 -9.01 44.01 -4.20
C THR A 53 -9.55 42.63 -3.79
N LEU A 54 -9.11 42.12 -2.63
CA LEU A 54 -9.66 40.89 -2.04
C LEU A 54 -11.16 40.97 -1.77
N GLU A 55 -11.69 42.15 -1.42
CA GLU A 55 -13.12 42.39 -1.27
C GLU A 55 -13.88 42.19 -2.58
N GLN A 56 -13.36 42.67 -3.71
CA GLN A 56 -13.95 42.44 -5.04
C GLN A 56 -13.93 40.98 -5.40
N ILE A 57 -12.85 40.26 -5.06
CA ILE A 57 -12.75 38.82 -5.24
C ILE A 57 -13.82 38.10 -4.40
N TYR A 58 -14.02 38.50 -3.13
CA TYR A 58 -15.07 37.93 -2.29
C TYR A 58 -16.47 38.11 -2.88
N ARG A 59 -16.81 39.34 -3.31
CA ARG A 59 -18.10 39.62 -3.95
C ARG A 59 -18.29 38.85 -5.25
N ARG A 60 -17.21 38.64 -5.99
CA ARG A 60 -17.20 37.83 -7.21
C ARG A 60 -17.36 36.34 -6.89
N TRP A 61 -16.70 35.84 -5.84
CA TRP A 61 -16.83 34.47 -5.36
C TRP A 61 -18.27 34.15 -4.94
N GLN A 62 -18.98 35.07 -4.29
CA GLN A 62 -20.41 34.91 -3.98
C GLN A 62 -21.27 34.65 -5.21
N TYR A 63 -20.97 35.27 -6.34
CA TYR A 63 -21.64 34.97 -7.62
C TYR A 63 -21.38 33.57 -8.11
N PHE A 64 -20.12 33.10 -8.06
CA PHE A 64 -19.75 31.76 -8.46
C PHE A 64 -20.30 30.67 -7.53
N ASP A 65 -20.39 30.93 -6.24
CA ASP A 65 -21.00 30.02 -5.28
C ASP A 65 -22.48 29.75 -5.59
N ILE A 66 -23.21 30.75 -6.05
CA ILE A 66 -24.59 30.61 -6.51
C ILE A 66 -24.69 29.75 -7.78
N ILE A 67 -23.73 29.92 -8.70
CA ILE A 67 -23.74 29.23 -9.99
C ILE A 67 -23.17 27.83 -9.89
N SER A 68 -22.17 27.61 -9.02
CA SER A 68 -21.38 26.38 -8.95
C SER A 68 -21.89 25.35 -7.94
N THR A 69 -22.99 25.59 -7.24
CA THR A 69 -23.62 24.59 -6.37
C THR A 69 -24.44 23.56 -7.18
N PRO A 70 -23.79 22.53 -7.82
CA PRO A 70 -24.51 21.40 -8.40
C PRO A 70 -24.82 20.34 -7.32
N PHE A 71 -24.41 20.54 -6.09
CA PHE A 71 -24.53 19.60 -4.99
C PHE A 71 -25.59 20.09 -4.01
N GLY A 72 -26.82 20.25 -4.55
CA GLY A 72 -27.98 20.49 -3.73
C GLY A 72 -28.37 19.26 -2.95
N SER A 73 -28.13 19.25 -1.64
CA SER A 73 -29.09 18.60 -0.77
C SER A 73 -29.11 19.17 0.65
N GLU A 74 -28.04 19.63 1.24
CA GLU A 74 -28.10 20.24 2.57
C GLU A 74 -27.39 21.59 2.68
N VAL A 75 -26.43 21.87 1.80
CA VAL A 75 -25.73 23.16 1.72
C VAL A 75 -26.63 24.28 1.17
N GLY A 76 -27.68 23.90 0.43
CA GLY A 76 -28.62 24.84 -0.23
C GLY A 76 -29.63 25.56 0.69
N LYS A 77 -29.64 25.27 2.01
CA LYS A 77 -30.53 26.01 2.94
C LYS A 77 -29.94 27.34 3.41
N ASN A 78 -28.65 27.57 3.18
CA ASN A 78 -27.97 28.79 3.57
C ASN A 78 -27.99 29.81 2.42
N LYS A 79 -28.04 31.09 2.76
CA LYS A 79 -27.92 32.14 1.75
C LYS A 79 -26.63 31.97 0.94
N PRO A 80 -26.66 32.15 -0.40
CA PRO A 80 -25.48 32.12 -1.21
C PRO A 80 -24.35 33.03 -0.63
N GLY A 81 -23.11 32.54 -0.64
CA GLY A 81 -21.99 33.28 -0.09
C GLY A 81 -21.83 33.21 1.42
N THR A 82 -22.65 32.41 2.14
CA THR A 82 -22.50 32.20 3.58
C THR A 82 -21.61 30.99 3.81
N VAL A 83 -20.45 31.14 4.43
CA VAL A 83 -19.59 30.05 4.91
C VAL A 83 -19.98 29.70 6.34
N THR A 84 -20.36 28.46 6.57
CA THR A 84 -20.72 27.88 7.87
C THR A 84 -19.68 26.86 8.31
N GLN A 85 -19.72 26.43 9.58
CA GLN A 85 -18.82 25.39 10.07
C GLN A 85 -18.96 24.05 9.32
N ASP A 86 -20.15 23.68 8.89
CA ASP A 86 -20.37 22.49 8.05
C ASP A 86 -19.66 22.60 6.68
N ARG A 87 -19.59 23.81 6.12
CA ARG A 87 -18.81 24.04 4.90
C ARG A 87 -17.30 23.96 5.15
N VAL A 88 -16.82 24.45 6.29
CA VAL A 88 -15.43 24.31 6.70
C VAL A 88 -15.06 22.83 6.75
N LYS A 89 -15.88 22.02 7.38
CA LYS A 89 -15.70 20.56 7.42
C LYS A 89 -15.66 19.96 6.02
N ALA A 90 -16.56 20.34 5.13
CA ALA A 90 -16.55 19.89 3.75
C ALA A 90 -15.28 20.32 2.99
N TYR A 91 -14.78 21.54 3.20
CA TYR A 91 -13.54 22.01 2.60
C TYR A 91 -12.32 21.23 3.12
N ALA A 92 -12.30 20.90 4.40
CA ALA A 92 -11.26 20.06 4.98
C ALA A 92 -11.31 18.62 4.44
N GLU A 93 -12.50 18.06 4.31
CA GLU A 93 -12.70 16.65 3.88
C GLU A 93 -12.44 16.44 2.38
N PHE A 94 -12.98 17.31 1.52
CA PHE A 94 -12.96 17.10 0.08
C PHE A 94 -11.85 17.83 -0.68
N GLY A 95 -11.12 18.70 -0.02
CA GLY A 95 -9.94 19.32 -0.61
C GLY A 95 -10.24 20.30 -1.76
N TRP A 96 -11.30 21.08 -1.67
CA TRP A 96 -11.62 22.09 -2.68
C TRP A 96 -10.64 23.24 -2.65
N PHE A 97 -9.97 23.49 -3.78
CA PHE A 97 -8.85 24.42 -3.92
C PHE A 97 -9.10 25.85 -3.47
N THR A 98 -10.36 26.29 -3.39
CA THR A 98 -10.74 27.62 -2.97
C THR A 98 -11.26 27.69 -1.54
N GLY A 99 -11.32 26.56 -0.84
CA GLY A 99 -11.95 26.48 0.48
C GLY A 99 -11.29 27.41 1.50
N GLY A 100 -9.97 27.41 1.60
CA GLY A 100 -9.23 28.27 2.52
C GLY A 100 -9.41 29.76 2.23
N VAL A 101 -9.37 30.15 0.95
CA VAL A 101 -9.64 31.53 0.52
C VAL A 101 -11.09 31.92 0.84
N ALA A 102 -12.06 31.09 0.50
CA ALA A 102 -13.47 31.35 0.73
C ALA A 102 -13.76 31.60 2.21
N MET A 103 -13.19 30.81 3.12
CA MET A 103 -13.33 30.97 4.56
C MET A 103 -12.77 32.32 5.03
N ARG A 104 -11.54 32.62 4.64
CA ARG A 104 -10.90 33.90 5.07
C ARG A 104 -11.62 35.11 4.53
N LEU A 105 -12.01 35.12 3.27
CA LEU A 105 -12.76 36.22 2.68
C LEU A 105 -14.16 36.37 3.31
N ALA A 106 -14.81 35.27 3.69
CA ALA A 106 -16.10 35.30 4.37
C ALA A 106 -15.98 35.86 5.80
N GLU A 107 -14.89 35.59 6.50
CA GLU A 107 -14.64 36.21 7.82
C GLU A 107 -14.26 37.71 7.71
N LEU A 108 -13.37 38.05 6.77
CA LEU A 108 -12.91 39.42 6.56
C LEU A 108 -14.03 40.35 6.04
N TYR A 109 -14.81 39.90 5.07
CA TYR A 109 -15.76 40.76 4.35
C TYR A 109 -17.21 40.32 4.47
N GLY A 110 -17.48 39.08 4.89
CA GLY A 110 -18.82 38.52 5.00
C GLY A 110 -19.39 38.43 6.40
N GLY A 111 -18.60 38.77 7.43
CA GLY A 111 -19.00 38.68 8.82
C GLY A 111 -19.23 37.26 9.33
N ALA A 112 -18.67 36.24 8.67
CA ALA A 112 -18.71 34.87 9.14
C ALA A 112 -17.93 34.77 10.46
N ARG A 113 -18.43 33.94 11.40
CA ARG A 113 -17.76 33.57 12.63
C ARG A 113 -17.55 32.08 12.63
N LEU A 114 -16.30 31.67 12.46
CA LEU A 114 -15.91 30.25 12.33
C LEU A 114 -15.08 29.82 13.52
N GLU A 115 -15.22 28.58 13.93
CA GLU A 115 -14.33 27.99 14.93
C GLU A 115 -12.98 27.66 14.30
N HIS A 116 -11.88 28.17 14.87
CA HIS A 116 -10.52 27.90 14.44
C HIS A 116 -10.00 26.59 15.07
N ASN A 117 -10.62 25.47 14.68
CA ASN A 117 -10.27 24.12 15.11
C ASN A 117 -9.41 23.40 14.04
N GLU A 118 -9.08 22.12 14.26
CA GLU A 118 -8.28 21.33 13.34
C GLU A 118 -8.89 21.25 11.92
N GLU A 119 -10.21 21.16 11.83
CA GLU A 119 -10.92 21.15 10.54
C GLU A 119 -10.73 22.48 9.79
N TYR A 120 -10.77 23.60 10.53
CA TYR A 120 -10.52 24.92 9.97
C TYR A 120 -9.09 25.05 9.43
N TYR A 121 -8.08 24.65 10.23
CA TYR A 121 -6.69 24.70 9.79
C TYR A 121 -6.40 23.76 8.62
N THR A 122 -7.02 22.59 8.61
CA THR A 122 -6.94 21.67 7.46
C THR A 122 -7.55 22.29 6.21
N ALA A 123 -8.73 22.93 6.33
CA ALA A 123 -9.37 23.62 5.21
C ALA A 123 -8.53 24.82 4.72
N LEU A 124 -7.85 25.52 5.61
CA LEU A 124 -6.96 26.65 5.29
C LEU A 124 -5.79 26.24 4.38
N ILE A 125 -5.29 25.02 4.50
CA ILE A 125 -4.27 24.45 3.59
C ILE A 125 -4.72 24.53 2.12
N ASN A 126 -6.02 24.42 1.84
CA ASN A 126 -6.61 24.55 0.52
C ASN A 126 -6.76 26.00 0.06
N CYS A 127 -5.80 26.84 0.33
CA CYS A 127 -5.73 28.17 -0.23
C CYS A 127 -5.24 28.14 -1.67
N ASP A 128 -5.84 28.95 -2.53
CA ASP A 128 -5.34 29.15 -3.88
C ASP A 128 -3.93 29.77 -3.84
N ARG A 129 -2.98 29.14 -4.51
CA ARG A 129 -1.56 29.48 -4.46
C ARG A 129 -1.29 30.95 -4.78
N GLU A 130 -2.02 31.49 -5.74
CA GLU A 130 -1.86 32.88 -6.19
C GLU A 130 -2.39 33.91 -5.17
N LEU A 131 -3.24 33.48 -4.25
CA LEU A 131 -3.85 34.34 -3.23
C LEU A 131 -3.16 34.26 -1.86
N ILE A 132 -2.28 33.28 -1.61
CA ILE A 132 -1.63 33.12 -0.30
C ILE A 132 -0.87 34.38 0.11
N LEU A 133 0.02 34.89 -0.74
CA LEU A 133 0.82 36.05 -0.40
C LEU A 133 0.01 37.36 -0.32
N PRO A 134 -0.96 37.64 -1.22
CA PRO A 134 -1.92 38.72 -1.05
C PRO A 134 -2.71 38.63 0.26
N LEU A 135 -3.21 37.45 0.63
CA LEU A 135 -3.88 37.25 1.92
C LEU A 135 -2.96 37.53 3.09
N LEU A 136 -1.72 37.01 3.07
CA LEU A 136 -0.72 37.31 4.11
C LEU A 136 -0.42 38.81 4.25
N ARG A 137 -0.52 39.60 3.18
CA ARG A 137 -0.31 41.04 3.22
C ARG A 137 -1.46 41.81 3.85
N GLU A 138 -2.71 41.40 3.59
CA GLU A 138 -3.89 42.13 3.98
C GLU A 138 -4.54 41.59 5.26
N ASP A 139 -4.39 40.31 5.57
CA ASP A 139 -5.02 39.62 6.70
C ASP A 139 -4.04 39.49 7.88
N GLU A 140 -4.19 40.40 8.85
CA GLU A 140 -3.33 40.41 10.05
C GLU A 140 -3.56 39.16 10.91
N GLN A 141 -4.80 38.71 11.08
CA GLN A 141 -5.11 37.53 11.87
C GLN A 141 -4.49 36.26 11.23
N LEU A 142 -4.48 36.17 9.89
CA LEU A 142 -3.82 35.08 9.21
C LEU A 142 -2.33 35.05 9.54
N ARG A 143 -1.64 36.21 9.55
CA ARG A 143 -0.19 36.32 9.84
C ARG A 143 0.11 36.01 11.30
N GLU A 144 -0.66 36.58 12.22
CA GLU A 144 -0.31 36.56 13.64
C GLU A 144 -0.79 35.30 14.36
N GLU A 145 -1.84 34.64 13.86
CA GLU A 145 -2.48 33.51 14.55
C GLU A 145 -2.62 32.27 13.69
N LEU A 146 -3.27 32.39 12.54
CA LEU A 146 -3.83 31.22 11.85
C LEU A 146 -2.79 30.36 11.11
N ILE A 147 -1.75 30.97 10.54
CA ILE A 147 -0.68 30.21 9.88
C ILE A 147 0.04 29.25 10.85
N TRP A 148 0.15 29.64 12.12
CA TRP A 148 0.83 28.83 13.14
C TRP A 148 -0.01 27.61 13.50
N GLY A 149 -1.33 27.78 13.65
CA GLY A 149 -2.27 26.67 13.80
C GLY A 149 -2.26 25.73 12.59
N MET A 150 -2.23 26.29 11.37
CA MET A 150 -2.15 25.49 10.13
C MET A 150 -0.84 24.68 10.04
N LEU A 151 0.28 25.23 10.50
CA LEU A 151 1.56 24.51 10.51
C LEU A 151 1.59 23.40 11.57
N ALA A 152 0.75 23.49 12.62
CA ALA A 152 0.67 22.51 13.70
C ALA A 152 -0.25 21.32 13.39
N VAL A 153 -1.05 21.35 12.32
CA VAL A 153 -1.96 20.26 11.96
C VAL A 153 -1.38 19.35 10.88
N GLU A 154 -1.63 18.05 11.00
CA GLU A 154 -1.22 17.06 10.01
C GLU A 154 -1.98 17.25 8.69
N GLY A 155 -3.24 17.64 8.75
CA GLY A 155 -4.20 17.52 7.66
C GLY A 155 -4.76 16.09 7.57
N ASN A 156 -5.37 15.76 6.45
CA ASN A 156 -5.99 14.44 6.25
C ASN A 156 -5.56 13.79 4.93
N ARG A 157 -6.17 12.63 4.58
CA ARG A 157 -5.86 11.90 3.36
C ARG A 157 -5.99 12.76 2.08
N ASN A 158 -6.93 13.69 2.04
CA ASN A 158 -7.27 14.49 0.86
C ASN A 158 -6.60 15.87 0.87
N VAL A 159 -6.24 16.38 2.06
CA VAL A 159 -5.75 17.74 2.24
C VAL A 159 -4.56 17.77 3.19
N SER A 160 -3.39 18.14 2.67
CA SER A 160 -2.20 18.39 3.45
C SER A 160 -1.26 19.33 2.72
N LEU A 161 -0.36 19.97 3.44
CA LEU A 161 0.67 20.85 2.87
C LEU A 161 1.51 20.10 1.81
N THR A 162 1.87 18.86 2.06
CA THR A 162 2.62 18.03 1.11
C THR A 162 1.89 17.76 -0.20
N GLN A 163 0.57 17.59 -0.15
CA GLN A 163 -0.24 17.36 -1.36
C GLN A 163 -0.49 18.65 -2.15
N ARG A 164 -0.62 19.76 -1.43
CA ARG A 164 -1.00 21.04 -2.03
C ARG A 164 0.20 21.85 -2.52
N ASP A 165 1.38 21.53 -2.04
CA ASP A 165 2.60 22.27 -2.34
C ASP A 165 3.73 21.31 -2.74
N SER A 166 4.10 21.32 -4.02
CA SER A 166 5.16 20.48 -4.61
C SER A 166 6.55 21.10 -4.53
N TYR A 167 6.75 22.09 -3.66
CA TYR A 167 8.01 22.81 -3.53
C TYR A 167 9.24 21.89 -3.43
N LYS A 168 10.27 22.23 -4.25
CA LYS A 168 11.59 21.59 -4.23
C LYS A 168 12.66 22.67 -4.13
N PRO A 169 13.49 22.69 -3.07
CA PRO A 169 14.54 23.68 -2.92
C PRO A 169 15.47 23.73 -4.14
N GLY A 170 15.69 24.95 -4.67
CA GLY A 170 16.57 25.17 -5.83
C GLY A 170 15.94 24.97 -7.21
N GLN A 171 14.69 24.54 -7.30
CA GLN A 171 13.95 24.48 -8.57
C GLN A 171 13.08 25.73 -8.72
N LYS A 172 13.02 26.28 -9.97
CA LYS A 172 12.02 27.30 -10.30
C LYS A 172 10.64 26.64 -10.35
N GLU A 173 9.75 27.03 -9.48
CA GLU A 173 8.35 26.62 -9.55
C GLU A 173 7.56 27.53 -10.49
N ASN A 174 6.80 26.90 -11.39
CA ASN A 174 5.87 27.63 -12.26
C ASN A 174 4.60 28.08 -11.52
N ASN A 175 4.38 27.60 -10.29
CA ASN A 175 3.20 27.86 -9.49
C ASN A 175 3.53 27.75 -7.98
N PRO A 176 3.98 28.85 -7.35
CA PRO A 176 4.39 28.87 -5.95
C PRO A 176 3.21 28.65 -5.02
N GLY A 177 3.40 27.80 -3.99
CA GLY A 177 2.44 27.51 -2.96
C GLY A 177 2.79 28.13 -1.60
N TRP A 178 2.34 27.50 -0.52
CA TRP A 178 2.61 27.93 0.85
C TRP A 178 4.11 28.08 1.15
N SER A 179 4.95 27.17 0.68
CA SER A 179 6.40 27.25 0.91
C SER A 179 7.00 28.55 0.39
N CYS A 180 6.73 28.91 -0.86
CA CYS A 180 7.25 30.12 -1.47
C CYS A 180 6.71 31.38 -0.79
N ALA A 181 5.40 31.38 -0.47
CA ALA A 181 4.77 32.52 0.19
C ALA A 181 5.34 32.74 1.62
N LEU A 182 5.56 31.67 2.39
CA LEU A 182 6.15 31.76 3.72
C LEU A 182 7.62 32.17 3.70
N ILE A 183 8.41 31.68 2.72
CA ILE A 183 9.80 32.12 2.54
C ILE A 183 9.81 33.61 2.22
N GLU A 184 9.07 34.08 1.21
CA GLU A 184 9.01 35.49 0.84
C GLU A 184 8.51 36.38 1.97
N ALA A 185 7.45 35.95 2.69
CA ALA A 185 6.92 36.67 3.83
C ALA A 185 7.94 36.79 4.97
N SER A 186 8.73 35.75 5.22
CA SER A 186 9.81 35.79 6.23
C SER A 186 11.00 36.64 5.81
N GLU A 187 11.37 36.64 4.53
CA GLU A 187 12.48 37.44 3.98
C GLU A 187 12.14 38.94 3.92
N THR A 188 10.86 39.27 3.70
CA THR A 188 10.38 40.66 3.66
C THR A 188 9.99 41.19 5.03
N GLY A 189 10.06 40.37 6.10
CA GLY A 189 9.68 40.77 7.44
C GLY A 189 8.17 40.87 7.67
N LEU A 190 7.38 40.34 6.74
CA LEU A 190 5.91 40.28 6.85
C LEU A 190 5.47 39.32 7.98
N ILE A 191 6.21 38.23 8.19
CA ILE A 191 6.05 37.32 9.33
C ILE A 191 7.40 37.14 10.04
N SER A 192 7.35 36.78 11.32
CA SER A 192 8.56 36.52 12.11
C SER A 192 9.31 35.28 11.57
N ARG A 193 10.54 35.48 11.11
CA ARG A 193 11.40 34.41 10.62
C ARG A 193 11.77 33.42 11.73
N ASP A 194 12.09 33.90 12.91
CA ASP A 194 12.40 33.07 14.07
C ASP A 194 11.21 32.17 14.45
N ARG A 195 10.02 32.76 14.55
CA ARG A 195 8.80 32.01 14.84
C ARG A 195 8.49 30.99 13.76
N LEU A 196 8.76 31.28 12.48
CA LEU A 196 8.58 30.32 11.39
C LEU A 196 9.53 29.13 11.55
N ILE A 197 10.80 29.37 11.84
CA ILE A 197 11.78 28.30 12.05
C ILE A 197 11.35 27.43 13.24
N ASP A 198 10.96 28.02 14.35
CA ASP A 198 10.53 27.32 15.56
C ASP A 198 9.28 26.46 15.30
N ALA A 199 8.28 27.01 14.60
CA ALA A 199 7.07 26.29 14.24
C ALA A 199 7.38 25.07 13.32
N LEU A 200 8.27 25.24 12.35
CA LEU A 200 8.66 24.16 11.45
C LEU A 200 9.44 23.06 12.19
N LEU A 201 10.34 23.41 13.10
CA LEU A 201 11.07 22.43 13.91
C LEU A 201 10.12 21.68 14.87
N SER A 202 9.16 22.40 15.48
CA SER A 202 8.11 21.77 16.29
C SER A 202 7.28 20.75 15.49
N SER A 203 6.88 21.10 14.26
CA SER A 203 6.14 20.19 13.38
C SER A 203 6.97 18.98 12.93
N LEU A 204 8.30 19.15 12.79
CA LEU A 204 9.23 18.03 12.50
C LEU A 204 9.37 17.04 13.66
N MET A 205 9.12 17.49 14.88
CA MET A 205 9.15 16.67 16.11
C MET A 205 7.76 16.10 16.46
N SER A 206 6.71 16.52 15.75
CA SER A 206 5.37 15.98 15.91
C SER A 206 5.27 14.56 15.33
N ASP A 207 4.32 13.78 15.82
CA ASP A 207 4.08 12.39 15.35
C ASP A 207 3.34 12.34 14.00
N PHE A 208 3.87 13.07 13.02
CA PHE A 208 3.32 13.09 11.66
C PHE A 208 3.96 11.99 10.82
N PRO A 209 3.21 11.37 9.89
CA PRO A 209 3.76 10.40 8.96
C PRO A 209 4.91 10.99 8.11
N ALA A 210 5.87 10.16 7.75
CA ALA A 210 7.07 10.56 6.98
C ALA A 210 6.76 11.38 5.71
N TYR A 211 5.66 11.05 5.04
CA TYR A 211 5.17 11.78 3.88
C TYR A 211 4.85 13.26 4.19
N ARG A 212 4.24 13.52 5.36
CA ARG A 212 3.88 14.88 5.82
C ARG A 212 5.10 15.66 6.26
N VAL A 213 5.95 15.04 7.06
CA VAL A 213 7.21 15.62 7.57
C VAL A 213 8.14 16.08 6.45
N GLY A 214 8.13 15.42 5.31
CA GLY A 214 8.94 15.77 4.16
C GLY A 214 8.72 17.21 3.63
N TRP A 215 7.53 17.77 3.77
CA TRP A 215 7.27 19.15 3.38
C TRP A 215 7.98 20.15 4.31
N PHE A 216 7.89 19.94 5.61
CA PHE A 216 8.56 20.79 6.63
C PHE A 216 10.08 20.75 6.47
N SER A 217 10.66 19.56 6.25
CA SER A 217 12.09 19.41 5.99
C SER A 217 12.55 20.20 4.76
N ARG A 218 11.76 20.18 3.68
CA ARG A 218 12.08 20.95 2.46
C ARG A 218 11.97 22.45 2.71
N LEU A 219 11.00 22.91 3.47
CA LEU A 219 10.83 24.34 3.77
C LEU A 219 11.97 24.86 4.66
N VAL A 220 12.38 24.14 5.70
CA VAL A 220 13.57 24.48 6.52
C VAL A 220 14.82 24.57 5.64
N THR A 221 14.99 23.63 4.71
CA THR A 221 16.11 23.67 3.74
C THR A 221 16.03 24.90 2.82
N GLY A 222 14.82 25.28 2.40
CA GLY A 222 14.55 26.44 1.54
C GLY A 222 14.84 27.78 2.22
N LEU A 223 14.65 27.88 3.53
CA LEU A 223 14.96 29.05 4.34
C LEU A 223 16.47 29.37 4.44
N LYS A 224 17.36 28.40 4.10
CA LYS A 224 18.83 28.56 4.07
C LYS A 224 19.39 29.16 5.36
N LEU A 225 19.07 28.55 6.50
CA LEU A 225 19.41 29.03 7.83
C LEU A 225 20.89 29.43 7.94
N THR A 226 21.20 30.51 8.70
CA THR A 226 22.58 30.91 9.01
C THR A 226 23.18 30.00 10.09
N ALA A 227 24.47 30.09 10.34
CA ALA A 227 25.15 29.34 11.40
C ALA A 227 24.64 29.76 12.79
N GLU A 228 24.32 31.04 12.98
CA GLU A 228 23.77 31.60 14.21
C GLU A 228 22.35 31.09 14.48
N GLU A 229 21.48 31.04 13.45
CA GLU A 229 20.15 30.48 13.56
C GLU A 229 20.17 28.99 13.90
N ILE A 230 21.14 28.23 13.35
CA ILE A 230 21.33 26.82 13.68
C ILE A 230 21.86 26.66 15.10
N ALA A 231 22.86 27.46 15.51
CA ALA A 231 23.44 27.40 16.86
C ALA A 231 22.41 27.71 17.95
N ALA A 232 21.51 28.66 17.70
CA ALA A 232 20.43 29.02 18.64
C ALA A 232 19.40 27.89 18.85
N ARG A 233 19.35 26.90 17.92
CA ARG A 233 18.36 25.79 17.90
C ARG A 233 19.06 24.43 17.75
N GLN A 234 20.30 24.32 18.19
CA GLN A 234 21.05 23.08 18.00
C GLN A 234 20.45 21.90 18.77
N SER A 235 19.79 22.16 19.92
CA SER A 235 19.08 21.13 20.70
C SER A 235 17.95 20.48 19.89
N GLU A 236 17.18 21.28 19.18
CA GLU A 236 16.09 20.82 18.32
C GLU A 236 16.62 20.00 17.14
N PHE A 237 17.69 20.47 16.50
CA PHE A 237 18.34 19.70 15.42
C PHE A 237 18.97 18.39 15.91
N LEU A 238 19.53 18.35 17.12
CA LEU A 238 20.05 17.13 17.74
C LEU A 238 18.93 16.16 18.13
N THR A 239 17.78 16.68 18.59
CA THR A 239 16.60 15.87 18.87
C THR A 239 16.12 15.13 17.62
N LEU A 240 16.25 15.73 16.42
CA LEU A 240 15.88 15.06 15.16
C LEU A 240 16.75 13.83 14.86
N PHE A 241 17.87 13.62 15.51
CA PHE A 241 18.73 12.43 15.33
C PHE A 241 18.00 11.15 15.76
N SER A 242 17.13 11.25 16.76
CA SER A 242 16.32 10.14 17.28
C SER A 242 14.98 9.98 16.55
N SER A 243 14.70 10.77 15.50
CA SER A 243 13.45 10.67 14.76
C SER A 243 13.35 9.34 14.00
N PRO A 244 12.21 8.65 14.04
CA PRO A 244 11.97 7.46 13.21
C PRO A 244 11.91 7.80 11.71
N ILE A 245 11.90 9.10 11.36
CA ILE A 245 11.69 9.60 9.99
C ILE A 245 13.03 10.01 9.38
N GLY A 246 13.54 9.22 8.44
CA GLY A 246 14.83 9.43 7.79
C GLY A 246 15.09 10.84 7.22
N PRO A 247 14.14 11.52 6.56
CA PRO A 247 14.27 12.92 6.16
C PRO A 247 14.54 13.89 7.32
N SER A 248 13.94 13.72 8.49
CA SER A 248 14.18 14.52 9.68
C SER A 248 15.59 14.30 10.23
N VAL A 249 15.99 13.05 10.36
CA VAL A 249 17.38 12.70 10.75
C VAL A 249 18.38 13.35 9.80
N THR A 250 18.14 13.24 8.50
CA THR A 250 19.03 13.82 7.48
C THR A 250 19.11 15.34 7.59
N LEU A 251 17.99 16.01 7.85
CA LEU A 251 17.93 17.46 8.07
C LEU A 251 18.77 17.86 9.30
N GLY A 252 18.57 17.18 10.43
CA GLY A 252 19.33 17.40 11.67
C GLY A 252 20.84 17.27 11.43
N VAL A 253 21.27 16.13 10.84
CA VAL A 253 22.68 15.88 10.52
C VAL A 253 23.27 16.93 9.58
N GLN A 254 22.52 17.36 8.55
CA GLN A 254 23.01 18.37 7.60
C GLN A 254 23.23 19.72 8.27
N HIS A 255 22.32 20.15 9.15
CA HIS A 255 22.42 21.45 9.82
C HIS A 255 23.51 21.42 10.91
N ILE A 256 23.59 20.38 11.73
CA ILE A 256 24.68 20.23 12.72
C ILE A 256 26.05 20.15 12.02
N HIS A 257 26.17 19.37 10.94
CA HIS A 257 27.41 19.31 10.16
C HIS A 257 27.76 20.67 9.51
N ARG A 258 26.75 21.46 9.09
CA ARG A 258 26.98 22.83 8.59
C ARG A 258 27.43 23.76 9.69
N LEU A 259 26.85 23.68 10.89
CA LEU A 259 27.30 24.43 12.07
C LEU A 259 28.75 24.12 12.39
N TRP A 260 29.08 22.82 12.51
CA TRP A 260 30.45 22.36 12.77
C TRP A 260 31.46 22.89 11.73
N ASN A 261 31.12 22.85 10.45
CA ASN A 261 32.02 23.35 9.37
C ASN A 261 32.19 24.87 9.37
N LYS A 262 31.22 25.64 9.81
CA LYS A 262 31.23 27.11 9.78
C LYS A 262 31.71 27.71 11.10
N ASN A 263 31.32 27.14 12.20
CA ASN A 263 31.65 27.59 13.56
C ASN A 263 31.75 26.39 14.52
N PRO A 264 32.87 25.64 14.48
CA PRO A 264 33.05 24.43 15.31
C PRO A 264 32.89 24.69 16.81
N GLN A 265 33.26 25.90 17.26
CA GLN A 265 33.22 26.27 18.70
C GLN A 265 31.78 26.51 19.18
N ALA A 266 30.82 26.77 18.30
CA ALA A 266 29.42 26.91 18.69
C ALA A 266 28.70 25.57 18.85
N LEU A 267 29.33 24.45 18.45
CA LEU A 267 28.75 23.14 18.62
C LEU A 267 28.91 22.65 20.08
N ASP A 268 27.83 22.29 20.73
CA ASP A 268 27.87 21.54 21.99
C ASP A 268 28.32 20.09 21.70
N ALA A 269 29.60 19.84 21.89
CA ALA A 269 30.20 18.55 21.59
C ALA A 269 29.62 17.44 22.47
N THR A 270 29.28 17.73 23.73
CA THR A 270 28.71 16.74 24.66
C THR A 270 27.30 16.34 24.25
N ALA A 271 26.42 17.32 23.97
CA ALA A 271 25.08 17.04 23.47
C ALA A 271 25.12 16.31 22.12
N PHE A 272 26.06 16.66 21.24
CA PHE A 272 26.28 15.98 19.98
C PHE A 272 26.69 14.51 20.16
N ALA A 273 27.67 14.24 21.05
CA ALA A 273 28.12 12.88 21.34
C ALA A 273 27.00 12.02 21.91
N TYR A 274 26.15 12.59 22.78
CA TYR A 274 24.99 11.90 23.34
C TYR A 274 23.94 11.54 22.29
N ALA A 275 23.73 12.38 21.27
CA ALA A 275 22.76 12.13 20.19
C ALA A 275 23.30 11.23 19.05
N ALA A 276 24.62 11.13 18.92
CA ALA A 276 25.32 10.44 17.83
C ALA A 276 24.96 8.95 17.67
N PRO A 277 24.76 8.14 18.73
CA PRO A 277 24.42 6.72 18.62
C PRO A 277 23.16 6.46 17.77
N ALA A 278 22.12 7.25 17.95
CA ALA A 278 20.87 7.12 17.21
C ALA A 278 21.06 7.25 15.69
N VAL A 279 22.01 8.09 15.25
CA VAL A 279 22.30 8.31 13.83
C VAL A 279 23.18 7.23 13.24
N CYS A 280 24.06 6.67 14.03
CA CYS A 280 24.96 5.60 13.58
C CYS A 280 24.22 4.33 13.18
N ALA A 281 23.04 4.10 13.71
CA ALA A 281 22.11 3.04 13.26
C ALA A 281 21.34 3.39 11.98
N GLY A 282 21.45 4.63 11.48
CA GLY A 282 20.67 5.18 10.38
C GLY A 282 21.25 4.96 8.98
N THR A 283 21.11 5.95 8.11
CA THR A 283 21.63 5.85 6.74
C THR A 283 23.15 5.98 6.69
N LYS A 284 23.80 5.22 5.80
CA LYS A 284 25.26 5.27 5.56
C LYS A 284 25.83 6.68 5.52
N ALA A 285 25.19 7.60 4.77
CA ALA A 285 25.71 8.95 4.58
C ALA A 285 25.69 9.78 5.87
N ASN A 286 24.66 9.61 6.69
CA ASN A 286 24.55 10.28 7.97
C ASN A 286 25.53 9.68 9.00
N ALA A 287 25.59 8.35 9.10
CA ALA A 287 26.49 7.64 10.00
C ALA A 287 27.98 8.02 9.72
N LEU A 288 28.40 8.05 8.45
CA LEU A 288 29.77 8.43 8.10
C LEU A 288 30.10 9.88 8.47
N LYS A 289 29.16 10.84 8.30
CA LYS A 289 29.36 12.22 8.74
C LYS A 289 29.55 12.32 10.24
N ILE A 290 28.69 11.64 11.00
CA ILE A 290 28.73 11.61 12.48
C ILE A 290 30.04 11.02 12.96
N LEU A 291 30.45 9.84 12.46
CA LEU A 291 31.71 9.23 12.82
C LEU A 291 32.91 10.13 12.47
N THR A 292 32.87 10.84 11.33
CA THR A 292 33.91 11.80 10.96
C THR A 292 34.02 12.96 11.96
N MET A 293 32.87 13.50 12.38
CA MET A 293 32.81 14.59 13.37
C MET A 293 33.29 14.11 14.74
N LEU A 294 32.84 12.95 15.22
CA LEU A 294 33.27 12.36 16.47
C LEU A 294 34.79 12.14 16.49
N GLN A 295 35.33 11.60 15.40
CA GLN A 295 36.77 11.39 15.29
C GLN A 295 37.59 12.69 15.34
N ALA A 296 37.07 13.74 14.68
CA ALA A 296 37.72 15.06 14.72
C ALA A 296 37.69 15.68 16.13
N LEU A 297 36.56 15.59 16.81
CA LEU A 297 36.38 16.08 18.19
C LEU A 297 37.24 15.30 19.20
N TYR A 298 37.31 13.97 19.05
CA TYR A 298 38.20 13.11 19.82
C TYR A 298 39.69 13.49 19.62
N ARG A 299 40.14 13.63 18.36
CA ARG A 299 41.52 14.02 18.06
C ARG A 299 41.86 15.43 18.55
N ALA A 300 40.90 16.32 18.62
CA ALA A 300 41.06 17.65 19.18
C ALA A 300 41.10 17.67 20.73
N GLY A 301 40.85 16.53 21.39
CA GLY A 301 40.77 16.42 22.85
C GLY A 301 39.50 17.06 23.43
N THR A 302 38.49 17.35 22.60
CA THR A 302 37.20 17.90 23.03
C THR A 302 36.29 16.84 23.58
N LEU A 303 36.35 15.62 23.03
CA LEU A 303 35.66 14.41 23.54
C LEU A 303 36.68 13.35 23.93
N ASP A 304 36.35 12.54 24.92
CA ASP A 304 37.07 11.35 25.28
C ASP A 304 36.52 10.09 24.60
N VAL A 305 37.10 8.93 24.88
CA VAL A 305 36.65 7.67 24.31
C VAL A 305 35.27 7.30 24.84
N ALA A 306 35.00 7.50 26.14
CA ALA A 306 33.74 7.15 26.77
C ALA A 306 32.56 7.89 26.10
N ALA A 307 32.74 9.16 25.72
CA ALA A 307 31.73 9.92 25.00
C ALA A 307 31.49 9.42 23.55
N CYS A 308 32.46 8.72 22.94
CA CYS A 308 32.37 8.21 21.57
C CYS A 308 31.92 6.73 21.50
N GLU A 309 32.04 5.97 22.59
CA GLU A 309 31.89 4.51 22.58
C GLU A 309 30.55 4.05 22.08
N ASP A 310 29.45 4.58 22.61
CA ASP A 310 28.10 4.17 22.21
C ASP A 310 27.84 4.34 20.70
N ALA A 311 28.29 5.45 20.14
CA ALA A 311 28.12 5.69 18.70
C ALA A 311 28.98 4.74 17.84
N VAL A 312 30.17 4.42 18.30
CA VAL A 312 31.06 3.47 17.62
C VAL A 312 30.48 2.06 17.69
N VAL A 313 29.97 1.62 18.85
CA VAL A 313 29.29 0.34 19.01
C VAL A 313 28.08 0.23 18.08
N MET A 314 27.22 1.24 18.04
CA MET A 314 26.08 1.26 17.11
C MET A 314 26.54 1.21 15.63
N ALA A 315 27.66 1.80 15.30
CA ALA A 315 28.21 1.77 13.95
C ALA A 315 28.84 0.42 13.58
N LEU A 316 29.34 -0.35 14.52
CA LEU A 316 29.81 -1.72 14.29
C LEU A 316 28.65 -2.65 13.88
N SER A 317 27.48 -2.46 14.43
CA SER A 317 26.25 -3.22 14.07
C SER A 317 25.57 -2.70 12.80
N HIS A 318 26.11 -1.69 12.12
CA HIS A 318 25.49 -1.07 10.96
C HIS A 318 25.51 -2.00 9.73
N THR A 319 24.45 -2.01 8.94
CA THR A 319 24.29 -2.86 7.74
C THR A 319 25.25 -2.52 6.58
N HIS A 320 26.00 -1.43 6.64
CA HIS A 320 26.94 -1.02 5.59
C HIS A 320 28.40 -1.19 5.98
N ALA A 321 29.13 -2.05 5.25
CA ALA A 321 30.54 -2.31 5.40
C ALA A 321 31.41 -1.04 5.57
N GLN A 322 31.12 0.06 4.87
CA GLN A 322 31.90 1.30 5.01
C GLN A 322 31.68 2.02 6.35
N VAL A 323 30.50 1.87 6.97
CA VAL A 323 30.24 2.43 8.30
C VAL A 323 30.94 1.59 9.35
N GLN A 324 30.86 0.26 9.24
CA GLN A 324 31.62 -0.67 10.09
C GLN A 324 33.14 -0.42 9.98
N ALA A 325 33.66 -0.24 8.76
CA ALA A 325 35.07 0.10 8.56
C ALA A 325 35.46 1.45 9.19
N ALA A 326 34.57 2.44 9.15
CA ALA A 326 34.79 3.74 9.83
C ALA A 326 34.81 3.58 11.36
N ALA A 327 33.89 2.76 11.92
CA ALA A 327 33.89 2.43 13.34
C ALA A 327 35.20 1.70 13.78
N LEU A 328 35.64 0.74 12.97
CA LEU A 328 36.90 0.05 13.24
C LEU A 328 38.12 0.98 13.22
N ASN A 329 38.12 2.02 12.35
CA ASN A 329 39.17 3.05 12.37
C ASN A 329 39.20 3.83 13.71
N HIS A 330 38.04 4.03 14.36
CA HIS A 330 38.01 4.58 15.73
C HIS A 330 38.64 3.65 16.72
N LEU A 331 38.27 2.35 16.68
CA LEU A 331 38.88 1.33 17.56
C LEU A 331 40.41 1.21 17.35
N GLU A 332 40.87 1.19 16.11
CA GLU A 332 42.31 1.22 15.78
C GLU A 332 43.00 2.45 16.38
N GLY A 333 42.34 3.63 16.28
CA GLY A 333 42.84 4.87 16.88
C GLY A 333 42.96 4.80 18.40
N TRP A 334 42.05 4.14 19.09
CA TRP A 334 42.09 3.94 20.55
C TRP A 334 43.21 2.99 20.93
N VAL A 335 43.41 1.88 20.21
CA VAL A 335 44.53 0.97 20.43
C VAL A 335 45.88 1.67 20.21
N GLN A 336 46.00 2.47 19.16
CA GLN A 336 47.22 3.25 18.89
C GLN A 336 47.52 4.27 19.99
N ALA A 337 46.49 4.92 20.53
CA ALA A 337 46.64 5.85 21.67
C ALA A 337 47.13 5.15 22.94
N GLY A 338 46.62 3.95 23.21
CA GLY A 338 47.08 3.13 24.35
C GLY A 338 48.45 2.52 24.20
N ALA A 339 48.93 2.35 22.98
CA ALA A 339 50.27 1.83 22.69
C ALA A 339 51.34 2.94 22.68
N ALA A 340 50.97 4.22 22.81
CA ALA A 340 51.95 5.33 22.83
C ALA A 340 52.84 5.28 24.07
N ALA A 341 54.11 5.63 23.93
CA ALA A 341 55.10 5.61 25.01
C ALA A 341 54.72 6.43 26.28
N ASN A 342 53.82 7.42 26.11
CA ASN A 342 53.34 8.29 27.17
C ASN A 342 51.82 8.12 27.37
N ALA A 343 51.29 6.92 27.09
CA ALA A 343 49.85 6.64 27.24
C ALA A 343 49.39 6.82 28.70
N SER A 344 48.25 7.47 28.89
CA SER A 344 47.60 7.51 30.18
C SER A 344 47.07 6.11 30.59
N ALA A 345 46.83 5.89 31.88
CA ALA A 345 46.21 4.65 32.37
C ALA A 345 44.85 4.39 31.68
N ASP A 346 44.05 5.44 31.47
CA ASP A 346 42.76 5.37 30.77
C ASP A 346 42.91 4.98 29.30
N ALA A 347 43.94 5.49 28.59
CA ALA A 347 44.18 5.13 27.20
C ALA A 347 44.53 3.63 27.03
N VAL A 348 45.23 3.06 28.01
CA VAL A 348 45.50 1.60 28.02
C VAL A 348 44.24 0.78 28.25
N VAL A 349 43.37 1.21 29.17
CA VAL A 349 42.07 0.56 29.41
C VAL A 349 41.19 0.61 28.16
N PHE A 350 41.14 1.76 27.49
CA PHE A 350 40.36 1.92 26.25
C PHE A 350 40.91 1.14 25.08
N ALA A 351 42.24 0.91 25.04
CA ALA A 351 42.86 0.04 24.01
C ALA A 351 42.41 -1.44 24.17
N GLU A 352 42.37 -1.92 25.41
CA GLU A 352 41.82 -3.26 25.68
C GLU A 352 40.32 -3.33 25.36
N ARG A 353 39.56 -2.33 25.75
CA ARG A 353 38.13 -2.23 25.41
C ARG A 353 37.88 -2.25 23.90
N ALA A 354 38.70 -1.58 23.10
CA ALA A 354 38.60 -1.60 21.65
C ALA A 354 38.81 -3.02 21.08
N ARG A 355 39.75 -3.80 21.62
CA ARG A 355 39.97 -5.20 21.22
C ARG A 355 38.82 -6.12 21.64
N GLU A 356 38.22 -5.89 22.81
CA GLU A 356 37.02 -6.59 23.26
C GLU A 356 35.86 -6.32 22.31
N LEU A 357 35.58 -5.07 22.01
CA LEU A 357 34.52 -4.68 21.06
C LEU A 357 34.72 -5.32 19.69
N TYR A 358 35.94 -5.36 19.17
CA TYR A 358 36.20 -6.05 17.91
C TYR A 358 35.91 -7.56 18.02
N ARG A 359 36.25 -8.24 19.09
CA ARG A 359 35.95 -9.66 19.31
C ARG A 359 34.46 -9.92 19.38
N ASP A 360 33.72 -9.11 20.16
CA ASP A 360 32.28 -9.26 20.37
C ASP A 360 31.46 -9.04 19.12
N TYR A 361 31.84 -8.06 18.29
CA TYR A 361 31.09 -7.70 17.06
C TYR A 361 31.61 -8.36 15.79
N ARG A 362 32.71 -9.12 15.84
CA ARG A 362 33.36 -9.72 14.67
C ARG A 362 32.41 -10.54 13.80
N SER A 363 31.52 -11.32 14.41
CA SER A 363 30.55 -12.15 13.72
C SER A 363 29.46 -11.35 12.98
N GLN A 364 29.21 -10.10 13.41
CA GLN A 364 28.23 -9.20 12.80
C GLN A 364 28.85 -8.30 11.73
N LEU A 365 30.18 -8.26 11.61
CA LEU A 365 30.87 -7.43 10.63
C LEU A 365 30.73 -8.04 9.22
N ASP A 366 30.68 -7.15 8.23
CA ASP A 366 30.73 -7.55 6.82
C ASP A 366 32.00 -8.39 6.55
N PRO A 367 31.89 -9.55 5.91
CA PRO A 367 33.05 -10.44 5.64
C PRO A 367 34.20 -9.74 4.92
N LEU A 368 33.93 -8.74 4.06
CA LEU A 368 34.97 -7.94 3.41
C LEU A 368 35.72 -7.03 4.38
N VAL A 369 35.05 -6.52 5.40
CA VAL A 369 35.65 -5.68 6.44
C VAL A 369 36.54 -6.52 7.33
N VAL A 370 36.09 -7.70 7.73
CA VAL A 370 36.92 -8.68 8.50
C VAL A 370 38.15 -9.08 7.70
N ALA A 371 38.00 -9.41 6.42
CA ALA A 371 39.12 -9.74 5.53
C ALA A 371 40.14 -8.60 5.44
N GLN A 372 39.69 -7.34 5.32
CA GLN A 372 40.55 -6.17 5.27
C GLN A 372 41.35 -5.96 6.56
N ILE A 373 40.76 -6.17 7.73
CA ILE A 373 41.40 -6.09 9.04
C ILE A 373 42.49 -7.15 9.13
N GLN A 374 42.24 -8.38 8.69
CA GLN A 374 43.20 -9.50 8.67
C GLN A 374 44.36 -9.24 7.69
N GLU A 375 44.05 -8.82 6.45
CA GLU A 375 45.06 -8.53 5.44
C GLU A 375 46.01 -7.38 5.83
N LYS A 376 45.51 -6.38 6.55
CA LYS A 376 46.28 -5.21 7.00
C LYS A 376 47.12 -5.49 8.24
N GLY A 377 46.94 -6.61 8.93
CA GLY A 377 47.58 -6.84 10.23
C GLY A 377 47.19 -5.76 11.25
N SER A 378 45.90 -5.47 11.37
CA SER A 378 45.35 -4.41 12.24
C SER A 378 45.79 -4.60 13.70
N PRO A 379 46.05 -3.50 14.43
CA PRO A 379 46.43 -3.57 15.86
C PRO A 379 45.26 -4.07 16.75
N LEU A 380 44.06 -4.27 16.18
CA LEU A 380 42.93 -4.93 16.83
C LEU A 380 43.12 -6.46 16.94
N LEU A 381 43.99 -7.04 16.11
CA LEU A 381 44.34 -8.45 16.20
C LEU A 381 45.37 -8.63 17.31
N GLU A 382 45.17 -9.59 18.22
CA GLU A 382 46.15 -9.93 19.25
C GLU A 382 47.41 -10.51 18.62
N ASP A 383 48.59 -10.16 19.16
CA ASP A 383 49.84 -10.78 18.79
C ASP A 383 49.80 -12.28 19.17
N GLY A 384 49.60 -13.13 18.15
CA GLY A 384 49.56 -14.60 18.36
C GLY A 384 48.33 -15.32 17.81
N TYR A 385 47.37 -14.61 17.18
CA TYR A 385 46.24 -15.26 16.51
C TYR A 385 46.72 -15.92 15.20
N SER A 386 47.00 -17.18 15.25
CA SER A 386 47.15 -18.08 14.10
C SER A 386 45.81 -18.78 13.88
N PRO A 387 45.25 -18.80 12.62
CA PRO A 387 43.97 -19.47 12.30
C PRO A 387 43.94 -20.97 12.67
N GLU A 388 45.11 -21.56 12.91
CA GLU A 388 45.27 -22.98 13.26
C GLU A 388 44.92 -23.31 14.71
N ASN A 389 44.90 -22.36 15.64
CA ASN A 389 44.68 -22.62 17.09
C ASN A 389 43.21 -22.47 17.53
N SER A 390 42.28 -22.03 16.69
CA SER A 390 40.83 -21.95 17.01
C SER A 390 40.05 -23.24 16.74
N ARG A 391 40.73 -24.36 16.45
CA ARG A 391 40.12 -25.71 16.45
C ARG A 391 40.20 -26.36 17.82
N GLY A 392 39.78 -25.67 18.85
CA GLY A 392 39.80 -26.12 20.23
C GLY A 392 38.39 -26.10 20.87
N SER A 393 37.74 -27.24 20.77
CA SER A 393 36.87 -27.89 21.76
C SER A 393 35.61 -27.17 22.26
N GLY A 394 34.48 -27.68 21.90
CA GLY A 394 33.29 -27.74 22.78
C GLY A 394 32.27 -26.61 22.69
N THR A 395 32.65 -25.42 22.22
CA THR A 395 31.70 -24.28 22.07
C THR A 395 31.10 -24.16 20.68
N GLU A 396 31.75 -24.65 19.64
CA GLU A 396 31.21 -24.67 18.29
C GLU A 396 30.08 -25.69 18.12
N ASP A 397 30.22 -26.88 18.74
CA ASP A 397 29.16 -27.90 18.72
C ASP A 397 27.92 -27.45 19.50
N ALA A 398 28.07 -26.69 20.60
CA ALA A 398 26.97 -26.13 21.36
C ALA A 398 26.28 -25.01 20.59
N ALA A 399 27.03 -24.12 19.95
CA ALA A 399 26.47 -23.04 19.11
C ALA A 399 25.79 -23.56 17.82
N LEU A 400 26.37 -24.62 17.21
CA LEU A 400 25.75 -25.28 16.05
C LEU A 400 24.49 -26.04 16.45
N THR A 401 24.44 -26.64 17.66
CA THR A 401 23.26 -27.31 18.19
C THR A 401 22.16 -26.28 18.50
N GLU A 402 22.51 -25.17 19.15
CA GLU A 402 21.58 -24.08 19.46
C GLU A 402 21.02 -23.42 18.18
N ALA A 403 21.85 -23.23 17.15
CA ALA A 403 21.42 -22.73 15.85
C ALA A 403 20.48 -23.72 15.14
N ALA A 404 20.76 -25.01 15.18
CA ALA A 404 19.91 -26.05 14.63
C ALA A 404 18.56 -26.17 15.36
N ASP A 405 18.56 -26.01 16.69
CA ASP A 405 17.35 -26.02 17.50
C ASP A 405 16.47 -24.77 17.21
N LEU A 406 17.09 -23.60 17.01
CA LEU A 406 16.39 -22.38 16.59
C LEU A 406 15.80 -22.50 15.16
N GLU A 407 16.54 -23.10 14.24
CA GLU A 407 16.06 -23.34 12.87
C GLU A 407 14.90 -24.35 12.86
N ALA A 408 14.97 -25.40 13.67
CA ALA A 408 13.89 -26.36 13.86
C ALA A 408 12.64 -25.71 14.49
N ALA A 409 12.80 -24.87 15.51
CA ALA A 409 11.71 -24.13 16.13
C ALA A 409 11.05 -23.13 15.16
N ALA A 410 11.85 -22.45 14.34
CA ALA A 410 11.32 -21.53 13.30
C ALA A 410 10.52 -22.28 12.23
N ALA A 411 11.01 -23.44 11.79
CA ALA A 411 10.33 -24.31 10.84
C ALA A 411 9.01 -24.85 11.41
N GLU A 412 8.98 -25.24 12.68
CA GLU A 412 7.75 -25.68 13.37
C GLU A 412 6.74 -24.53 13.49
N ALA A 413 7.18 -23.33 13.85
CA ALA A 413 6.33 -22.15 13.92
C ALA A 413 5.73 -21.79 12.55
N LEU A 414 6.53 -21.88 11.46
CA LEU A 414 6.05 -21.67 10.11
C LEU A 414 5.02 -22.72 9.70
N ALA A 415 5.26 -23.99 9.97
CA ALA A 415 4.32 -25.08 9.71
C ALA A 415 3.02 -24.91 10.50
N ALA A 416 3.10 -24.50 11.76
CA ALA A 416 1.92 -24.20 12.58
C ALA A 416 1.11 -23.03 12.00
N SER A 417 1.75 -21.95 11.57
CA SER A 417 1.08 -20.81 10.94
C SER A 417 0.38 -21.19 9.63
N ARG A 418 1.03 -21.98 8.78
CA ARG A 418 0.43 -22.53 7.54
C ARG A 418 -0.79 -23.39 7.86
N ALA A 419 -0.69 -24.28 8.84
CA ALA A 419 -1.78 -25.18 9.25
C ALA A 419 -3.03 -24.43 9.75
N VAL A 420 -2.86 -23.29 10.43
CA VAL A 420 -3.98 -22.42 10.85
C VAL A 420 -4.71 -21.86 9.64
N ILE A 421 -3.97 -21.32 8.67
CA ILE A 421 -4.54 -20.72 7.47
C ILE A 421 -5.22 -21.78 6.59
N HIS A 422 -4.59 -22.94 6.38
CA HIS A 422 -5.19 -24.03 5.61
C HIS A 422 -6.51 -24.50 6.23
N ARG A 423 -6.54 -24.62 7.56
CA ARG A 423 -7.76 -24.99 8.31
C ARG A 423 -8.86 -23.95 8.17
N TYR A 424 -8.50 -22.64 8.18
CA TYR A 424 -9.46 -21.58 7.94
C TYR A 424 -10.14 -21.71 6.58
N TRP A 425 -9.37 -21.93 5.51
CA TRP A 425 -9.93 -22.07 4.15
C TRP A 425 -10.86 -23.27 3.98
N ASP A 426 -10.62 -24.34 4.75
CA ASP A 426 -11.40 -25.58 4.70
C ASP A 426 -12.58 -25.59 5.69
N THR A 427 -12.70 -24.55 6.52
CA THR A 427 -13.80 -24.45 7.47
C THR A 427 -15.12 -24.14 6.72
N PRO A 428 -16.20 -24.87 6.99
CA PRO A 428 -17.51 -24.60 6.41
C PRO A 428 -18.02 -23.21 6.78
N VAL A 429 -18.57 -22.48 5.81
CA VAL A 429 -19.27 -21.22 6.07
C VAL A 429 -20.60 -21.49 6.75
N ARG A 430 -21.03 -20.58 7.63
CA ARG A 430 -22.39 -20.63 8.19
C ARG A 430 -23.36 -19.93 7.25
N PRO A 431 -24.37 -20.62 6.73
CA PRO A 431 -25.38 -20.00 5.90
C PRO A 431 -26.11 -18.90 6.67
N VAL A 432 -26.58 -17.87 5.95
CA VAL A 432 -27.46 -16.85 6.52
C VAL A 432 -28.84 -17.44 6.77
N THR A 433 -29.45 -17.09 7.89
CA THR A 433 -30.77 -17.52 8.29
C THR A 433 -31.68 -16.34 8.58
N ALA A 434 -32.99 -16.60 8.70
CA ALA A 434 -33.97 -15.57 9.09
C ALA A 434 -33.66 -14.93 10.46
N SER A 435 -33.01 -15.67 11.36
CA SER A 435 -32.71 -15.21 12.71
C SER A 435 -31.49 -14.27 12.78
N ASP A 436 -30.53 -14.39 11.85
CA ASP A 436 -29.28 -13.61 11.88
C ASP A 436 -29.12 -12.63 10.71
N VAL A 437 -30.00 -12.67 9.70
CA VAL A 437 -29.92 -11.83 8.49
C VAL A 437 -29.81 -10.34 8.79
N GLN A 438 -30.51 -9.84 9.81
CA GLN A 438 -30.48 -8.43 10.17
C GLN A 438 -29.15 -8.02 10.81
N GLU A 439 -28.60 -8.87 11.68
CA GLU A 439 -27.29 -8.67 12.32
C GLU A 439 -26.19 -8.69 11.27
N ARG A 440 -26.18 -9.72 10.42
CA ARG A 440 -25.19 -9.87 9.35
C ARG A 440 -25.27 -8.74 8.34
N ALA A 441 -26.45 -8.32 7.90
CA ALA A 441 -26.62 -7.16 7.03
C ALA A 441 -26.10 -5.88 7.69
N ARG A 442 -26.34 -5.66 8.98
CA ARG A 442 -25.83 -4.50 9.71
C ARG A 442 -24.29 -4.51 9.77
N ALA A 443 -23.69 -5.66 10.07
CA ALA A 443 -22.24 -5.82 10.12
C ALA A 443 -21.59 -5.47 8.76
N ILE A 444 -22.15 -6.00 7.66
CA ILE A 444 -21.65 -5.68 6.30
C ILE A 444 -21.72 -4.19 6.01
N LEU A 445 -22.81 -3.51 6.36
CA LEU A 445 -22.96 -2.06 6.16
C LEU A 445 -21.91 -1.23 6.95
N HIS A 446 -21.23 -1.84 7.91
CA HIS A 446 -20.14 -1.26 8.70
C HIS A 446 -18.77 -1.87 8.36
N HIS A 447 -18.64 -2.60 7.26
CA HIS A 447 -17.41 -3.31 6.86
C HIS A 447 -16.91 -4.30 7.92
N GLN A 448 -17.82 -4.98 8.59
CA GLN A 448 -17.53 -5.99 9.60
C GLN A 448 -18.11 -7.33 9.19
N VAL A 449 -17.45 -8.40 9.61
CA VAL A 449 -18.01 -9.75 9.58
C VAL A 449 -18.79 -9.96 10.89
N ALA A 450 -20.03 -10.42 10.79
CA ALA A 450 -20.82 -10.64 11.99
C ALA A 450 -20.22 -11.80 12.83
N PRO A 451 -20.24 -11.71 14.17
CA PRO A 451 -19.71 -12.78 15.04
C PRO A 451 -20.33 -14.16 14.76
N CYS A 452 -21.61 -14.18 14.36
CA CYS A 452 -22.29 -15.42 13.96
C CYS A 452 -21.76 -16.03 12.65
N ALA A 453 -21.05 -15.27 11.83
CA ALA A 453 -20.47 -15.72 10.57
C ALA A 453 -19.01 -16.19 10.71
N THR A 454 -18.33 -15.82 11.80
CA THR A 454 -16.94 -16.24 12.04
C THR A 454 -16.86 -17.74 12.41
N PRO A 455 -15.78 -18.43 12.03
CA PRO A 455 -15.56 -19.83 12.44
C PRO A 455 -15.42 -19.95 13.96
N ASN A 456 -16.17 -20.85 14.57
CA ASN A 456 -16.06 -21.11 16.01
C ASN A 456 -14.78 -21.88 16.41
N THR A 457 -14.04 -22.38 15.41
CA THR A 457 -12.86 -23.26 15.60
C THR A 457 -11.52 -22.52 15.61
N LEU A 458 -11.55 -21.20 15.35
CA LEU A 458 -10.35 -20.36 15.30
C LEU A 458 -10.54 -19.14 16.21
N ASN A 459 -9.47 -18.72 16.88
CA ASN A 459 -9.45 -17.47 17.63
C ASN A 459 -9.50 -16.28 16.65
N GLU A 460 -10.18 -15.19 17.02
CA GLU A 460 -10.25 -13.98 16.18
C GLU A 460 -8.87 -13.42 15.82
N ALA A 461 -7.88 -13.58 16.72
CA ALA A 461 -6.49 -13.14 16.47
C ALA A 461 -5.74 -14.00 15.41
N GLU A 462 -6.27 -15.18 15.06
CA GLU A 462 -5.70 -16.09 14.08
C GLU A 462 -6.29 -15.91 12.68
N LEU A 463 -7.38 -15.12 12.56
CA LEU A 463 -8.05 -14.89 11.29
C LEU A 463 -7.25 -13.89 10.43
N PRO A 464 -7.08 -14.17 9.13
CA PRO A 464 -6.45 -13.21 8.24
C PRO A 464 -7.27 -11.92 8.18
N GLU A 465 -6.64 -10.77 8.41
CA GLU A 465 -7.23 -9.45 8.14
C GLU A 465 -7.48 -9.30 6.63
N THR A 466 -8.69 -9.61 6.14
CA THR A 466 -8.95 -9.52 4.72
C THR A 466 -10.29 -8.89 4.40
N HIS A 467 -10.33 -8.06 3.36
CA HIS A 467 -11.57 -7.62 2.73
C HIS A 467 -12.36 -8.79 2.11
N ALA A 468 -11.72 -9.92 1.85
CA ALA A 468 -12.36 -11.13 1.35
C ALA A 468 -13.45 -11.67 2.29
N GLY A 469 -13.27 -11.51 3.61
CA GLY A 469 -14.28 -11.90 4.59
C GLY A 469 -15.59 -11.11 4.45
N CYS A 470 -15.53 -9.80 4.24
CA CYS A 470 -16.70 -8.96 4.01
C CYS A 470 -17.36 -9.27 2.66
N GLU A 471 -16.58 -9.56 1.62
CA GLU A 471 -17.10 -9.95 0.31
C GLU A 471 -17.83 -11.30 0.35
N LEU A 472 -17.24 -12.29 1.04
CA LEU A 472 -17.87 -13.59 1.27
C LEU A 472 -19.19 -13.41 2.01
N GLU A 473 -19.20 -12.58 3.04
CA GLU A 473 -20.38 -12.30 3.84
C GLU A 473 -21.50 -11.63 3.02
N LEU A 474 -21.15 -10.66 2.16
CA LEU A 474 -22.10 -10.03 1.24
C LEU A 474 -22.67 -11.04 0.23
N GLU A 475 -21.84 -11.96 -0.26
CA GLU A 475 -22.27 -13.01 -1.16
C GLU A 475 -23.24 -13.99 -0.49
N LEU A 476 -22.92 -14.44 0.74
CA LEU A 476 -23.80 -15.31 1.53
C LEU A 476 -25.14 -14.62 1.87
N LEU A 477 -25.09 -13.34 2.24
CA LEU A 477 -26.27 -12.52 2.46
C LEU A 477 -27.13 -12.42 1.20
N THR A 478 -26.52 -12.09 0.06
CA THR A 478 -27.22 -11.98 -1.22
C THR A 478 -27.86 -13.32 -1.60
N ALA A 479 -27.15 -14.42 -1.42
CA ALA A 479 -27.66 -15.76 -1.69
C ALA A 479 -28.89 -16.10 -0.85
N TYR A 480 -28.88 -15.77 0.44
CA TYR A 480 -30.06 -15.93 1.29
C TYR A 480 -31.22 -15.05 0.80
N LEU A 481 -30.97 -13.77 0.53
CA LEU A 481 -32.02 -12.80 0.18
C LEU A 481 -32.75 -13.15 -1.12
N ILE A 482 -32.11 -13.80 -2.09
CA ILE A 482 -32.73 -14.27 -3.34
C ILE A 482 -33.29 -15.69 -3.25
N SER A 483 -33.06 -16.38 -2.13
CA SER A 483 -33.71 -17.68 -1.88
C SER A 483 -35.21 -17.54 -1.64
N ALA A 484 -35.95 -18.65 -1.71
CA ALA A 484 -37.39 -18.65 -1.44
C ALA A 484 -37.76 -18.10 -0.05
N ASP A 485 -36.99 -18.48 0.99
CA ASP A 485 -37.19 -18.00 2.36
C ASP A 485 -36.82 -16.50 2.48
N GLY A 486 -35.73 -16.11 1.87
CA GLY A 486 -35.22 -14.72 1.88
C GLY A 486 -36.20 -13.76 1.18
N VAL A 487 -36.69 -14.11 0.00
CA VAL A 487 -37.68 -13.30 -0.75
C VAL A 487 -38.97 -13.11 0.09
N ALA A 488 -39.40 -14.11 0.83
CA ALA A 488 -40.61 -14.05 1.66
C ALA A 488 -40.44 -13.17 2.91
N GLN A 489 -39.27 -13.23 3.58
CA GLN A 489 -39.07 -12.70 4.93
C GLN A 489 -38.30 -11.37 4.98
N SER A 490 -37.37 -11.15 4.03
CA SER A 490 -36.42 -10.03 4.05
C SER A 490 -37.08 -8.64 4.11
N PRO A 491 -38.23 -8.36 3.45
CA PRO A 491 -38.83 -7.02 3.49
C PRO A 491 -39.10 -6.54 4.92
N LYS A 492 -39.55 -7.42 5.81
CA LYS A 492 -39.79 -7.08 7.23
C LYS A 492 -38.50 -7.02 8.04
N LEU A 493 -37.60 -8.00 7.84
CA LEU A 493 -36.38 -8.15 8.64
C LEU A 493 -35.39 -7.00 8.39
N LEU A 494 -35.36 -6.45 7.18
CA LEU A 494 -34.39 -5.40 6.78
C LEU A 494 -34.96 -3.98 6.83
N GLU A 495 -36.25 -3.79 7.18
CA GLU A 495 -36.90 -2.47 7.16
C GLU A 495 -36.15 -1.43 8.02
N GLN A 496 -35.63 -1.84 9.17
CA GLN A 496 -34.88 -0.96 10.08
C GLN A 496 -33.54 -0.47 9.51
N LEU A 497 -32.97 -1.16 8.53
CA LEU A 497 -31.70 -0.78 7.89
C LEU A 497 -31.88 0.19 6.72
N VAL A 498 -33.10 0.37 6.22
CA VAL A 498 -33.41 1.24 5.07
C VAL A 498 -32.93 2.69 5.27
N PRO A 499 -33.18 3.36 6.43
CA PRO A 499 -32.71 4.73 6.63
C PRO A 499 -31.18 4.85 6.57
N ILE A 500 -30.44 3.83 7.09
CA ILE A 500 -28.99 3.79 7.07
C ILE A 500 -28.49 3.74 5.61
N CYS A 501 -29.08 2.84 4.82
CA CYS A 501 -28.71 2.68 3.42
C CYS A 501 -28.97 3.94 2.60
N LEU A 502 -30.15 4.57 2.75
CA LEU A 502 -30.51 5.80 2.03
C LEU A 502 -29.59 6.97 2.40
N LYS A 503 -29.24 7.10 3.69
CA LYS A 503 -28.30 8.11 4.16
C LYS A 503 -26.92 7.93 3.53
N LYS A 504 -26.40 6.71 3.51
CA LYS A 504 -25.04 6.42 2.99
C LYS A 504 -24.95 6.61 1.47
N LEU A 505 -25.97 6.17 0.71
CA LEU A 505 -26.00 6.28 -0.76
C LEU A 505 -26.06 7.74 -1.25
N ASN A 506 -26.44 8.68 -0.40
CA ASN A 506 -26.40 10.12 -0.70
C ASN A 506 -25.04 10.77 -0.47
N HIS A 507 -24.05 10.03 0.03
CA HIS A 507 -22.68 10.52 0.23
C HIS A 507 -21.78 10.23 -0.98
N TRP A 508 -20.91 11.18 -1.30
CA TRP A 508 -19.83 11.01 -2.27
C TRP A 508 -18.70 10.17 -1.68
N GLY A 509 -18.03 9.39 -2.53
CA GLY A 509 -16.89 8.58 -2.11
C GLY A 509 -17.24 7.15 -1.66
N LEU A 510 -18.42 6.64 -2.09
CA LEU A 510 -18.78 5.25 -1.88
C LEU A 510 -17.82 4.33 -2.64
N THR A 511 -17.32 3.29 -1.95
CA THR A 511 -16.64 2.18 -2.60
C THR A 511 -17.62 1.35 -3.42
N TRP A 512 -17.10 0.52 -4.32
CA TRP A 512 -17.94 -0.44 -5.05
C TRP A 512 -18.63 -1.43 -4.10
N PHE A 513 -17.93 -1.84 -3.05
CA PHE A 513 -18.48 -2.69 -1.99
C PHE A 513 -19.65 -2.02 -1.27
N ASP A 514 -19.47 -0.77 -0.77
CA ASP A 514 -20.52 0.00 -0.11
C ASP A 514 -21.80 0.05 -0.96
N MET A 515 -21.62 0.41 -2.24
CA MET A 515 -22.75 0.54 -3.14
C MET A 515 -23.52 -0.79 -3.28
N ARG A 516 -22.82 -1.91 -3.47
CA ARG A 516 -23.45 -3.22 -3.60
C ARG A 516 -24.18 -3.63 -2.32
N ALA A 517 -23.53 -3.48 -1.17
CA ALA A 517 -24.11 -3.82 0.12
C ALA A 517 -25.41 -3.05 0.39
N HIS A 518 -25.38 -1.73 0.21
CA HIS A 518 -26.55 -0.87 0.47
C HIS A 518 -27.68 -1.10 -0.53
N LEU A 519 -27.38 -1.28 -1.83
CA LEU A 519 -28.40 -1.57 -2.85
C LEU A 519 -29.02 -2.95 -2.66
N THR A 520 -28.26 -3.96 -2.27
CA THR A 520 -28.77 -5.30 -1.95
C THR A 520 -29.79 -5.24 -0.82
N VAL A 521 -29.48 -4.55 0.27
CA VAL A 521 -30.39 -4.40 1.41
C VAL A 521 -31.67 -3.64 0.99
N LEU A 522 -31.56 -2.54 0.24
CA LEU A 522 -32.71 -1.76 -0.24
C LEU A 522 -33.61 -2.56 -1.18
N ALA A 523 -33.03 -3.31 -2.11
CA ALA A 523 -33.78 -4.15 -3.03
C ALA A 523 -34.53 -5.25 -2.30
N ALA A 524 -33.87 -5.97 -1.36
CA ALA A 524 -34.47 -6.99 -0.54
C ALA A 524 -35.58 -6.44 0.37
N ALA A 525 -35.41 -5.23 0.91
CA ALA A 525 -36.45 -4.53 1.67
C ALA A 525 -37.60 -4.00 0.78
N GLY A 526 -37.54 -4.16 -0.55
CA GLY A 526 -38.57 -3.69 -1.47
C GLY A 526 -38.64 -2.15 -1.61
N LYS A 527 -37.55 -1.46 -1.26
CA LYS A 527 -37.46 0.02 -1.29
C LYS A 527 -36.67 0.55 -2.50
N LEU A 528 -36.11 -0.32 -3.33
CA LEU A 528 -35.47 0.05 -4.58
C LEU A 528 -36.53 0.04 -5.69
N ARG A 529 -36.94 1.23 -6.15
CA ARG A 529 -37.94 1.37 -7.24
C ARG A 529 -37.34 0.94 -8.58
N GLU A 530 -38.16 0.38 -9.47
CA GLU A 530 -37.79 0.12 -10.85
C GLU A 530 -37.26 1.38 -11.53
N ARG A 531 -36.32 1.18 -12.42
CA ARG A 531 -35.60 2.19 -13.20
C ARG A 531 -36.51 3.23 -13.79
N PRO A 532 -36.38 4.54 -13.48
CA PRO A 532 -37.09 5.57 -14.23
C PRO A 532 -36.63 5.53 -15.68
N LYS A 533 -37.55 5.61 -16.61
CA LYS A 533 -37.26 5.70 -18.06
C LYS A 533 -36.39 6.92 -18.30
N ALA A 534 -35.41 6.83 -19.18
CA ALA A 534 -34.42 7.87 -19.46
C ALA A 534 -35.04 9.26 -19.85
N SER A 535 -36.34 9.30 -20.22
CA SER A 535 -37.08 10.50 -20.52
C SER A 535 -37.68 11.25 -19.31
N GLU A 536 -37.60 10.66 -18.09
CA GLU A 536 -38.22 11.22 -16.88
C GLU A 536 -37.20 11.82 -15.89
N MET A 537 -35.93 11.91 -16.27
CA MET A 537 -34.86 12.43 -15.43
C MET A 537 -34.84 13.99 -15.45
N THR A 538 -35.86 14.61 -14.90
CA THR A 538 -35.74 15.95 -14.32
C THR A 538 -35.45 15.80 -12.82
N PRO A 539 -34.49 16.54 -12.25
CA PRO A 539 -34.21 16.46 -10.84
C PRO A 539 -35.33 17.13 -10.04
N LYS A 540 -36.33 16.36 -9.67
CA LYS A 540 -37.20 16.70 -8.54
C LYS A 540 -36.69 15.88 -7.34
N GLU A 541 -36.27 16.60 -6.35
CA GLU A 541 -35.83 16.09 -5.06
C GLU A 541 -36.95 15.27 -4.38
N ASP A 542 -36.98 13.97 -4.66
CA ASP A 542 -37.70 12.98 -3.87
C ASP A 542 -36.67 12.27 -2.98
N PRO A 543 -36.77 12.37 -1.64
CA PRO A 543 -35.77 11.79 -0.72
C PRO A 543 -35.65 10.25 -0.81
N GLY A 544 -36.38 9.61 -1.73
CA GLY A 544 -36.27 8.18 -2.02
C GLY A 544 -35.61 7.82 -3.36
N THR A 545 -35.10 8.80 -4.11
CA THR A 545 -34.43 8.53 -5.38
C THR A 545 -32.95 8.28 -5.18
N VAL A 546 -32.53 7.03 -5.45
CA VAL A 546 -31.12 6.64 -5.51
C VAL A 546 -30.41 7.40 -6.65
N PRO A 547 -29.18 7.97 -6.43
CA PRO A 547 -28.42 8.64 -7.46
C PRO A 547 -28.24 7.80 -8.71
N ASN A 548 -28.18 8.43 -9.86
CA ASN A 548 -28.15 7.87 -11.19
C ASN A 548 -27.32 6.58 -11.35
N LEU A 549 -27.95 5.43 -11.14
CA LEU A 549 -27.36 4.10 -11.27
C LEU A 549 -26.68 3.89 -12.65
N HIS A 550 -27.15 4.57 -13.69
CA HIS A 550 -26.58 4.42 -15.03
C HIS A 550 -25.15 4.96 -15.15
N THR A 551 -24.84 6.06 -14.51
CA THR A 551 -23.46 6.63 -14.49
C THR A 551 -22.52 5.81 -13.61
N MET A 552 -23.03 5.21 -12.56
CA MET A 552 -22.25 4.32 -11.69
C MET A 552 -21.97 2.97 -12.38
N TYR A 553 -22.95 2.41 -13.10
CA TYR A 553 -22.77 1.15 -13.83
C TYR A 553 -21.95 1.28 -15.12
N SER A 554 -21.88 2.44 -15.75
CA SER A 554 -21.13 2.61 -17.01
C SER A 554 -19.61 2.54 -16.80
N ARG A 555 -19.14 2.75 -15.58
CA ARG A 555 -17.72 2.65 -15.23
C ARG A 555 -17.27 1.22 -14.89
N HIS A 556 -18.21 0.32 -14.56
CA HIS A 556 -17.96 -1.05 -14.11
C HIS A 556 -18.63 -2.08 -15.02
N ALA A 557 -18.44 -1.98 -16.34
CA ALA A 557 -18.96 -2.95 -17.31
C ALA A 557 -18.16 -4.27 -17.26
N THR A 558 -17.96 -4.82 -16.05
CA THR A 558 -17.20 -6.01 -15.78
C THR A 558 -18.10 -7.22 -15.50
N PHE A 559 -17.51 -8.39 -15.40
CA PHE A 559 -18.16 -9.63 -14.98
C PHE A 559 -18.95 -9.44 -13.68
N PHE A 560 -18.34 -8.82 -12.67
CA PHE A 560 -18.95 -8.60 -11.36
C PHE A 560 -20.14 -7.66 -11.40
N SER A 561 -20.07 -6.58 -12.15
CA SER A 561 -21.19 -5.64 -12.25
C SER A 561 -22.40 -6.23 -12.96
N THR A 562 -22.18 -7.16 -13.90
CA THR A 562 -23.26 -7.89 -14.56
C THR A 562 -23.89 -8.90 -13.61
N GLY A 563 -23.08 -9.69 -12.88
CA GLY A 563 -23.57 -10.62 -11.87
C GLY A 563 -24.34 -9.93 -10.76
N PHE A 564 -23.88 -8.75 -10.32
CA PHE A 564 -24.59 -7.94 -9.35
C PHE A 564 -25.94 -7.42 -9.89
N LYS A 565 -25.99 -6.98 -11.15
CA LYS A 565 -27.25 -6.57 -11.80
C LYS A 565 -28.27 -7.70 -11.89
N ASP A 566 -27.79 -8.90 -12.19
CA ASP A 566 -28.65 -10.09 -12.25
C ASP A 566 -29.24 -10.40 -10.87
N ALA A 567 -28.40 -10.42 -9.81
CA ALA A 567 -28.85 -10.63 -8.44
C ALA A 567 -29.82 -9.53 -7.98
N LEU A 568 -29.51 -8.26 -8.29
CA LEU A 568 -30.39 -7.13 -8.00
C LEU A 568 -31.75 -7.25 -8.71
N GLY A 569 -31.75 -7.70 -9.99
CA GLY A 569 -32.96 -7.98 -10.75
C GLY A 569 -33.85 -9.06 -10.12
N MET A 570 -33.23 -10.13 -9.59
CA MET A 570 -33.94 -11.17 -8.84
C MET A 570 -34.60 -10.61 -7.57
N LEU A 571 -33.84 -9.80 -6.81
CA LEU A 571 -34.38 -9.13 -5.60
C LEU A 571 -35.54 -8.19 -5.91
N GLN A 572 -35.42 -7.38 -6.96
CA GLN A 572 -36.47 -6.44 -7.38
C GLN A 572 -37.72 -7.14 -7.89
N SER A 573 -37.55 -8.21 -8.69
CA SER A 573 -38.67 -9.01 -9.22
C SER A 573 -39.27 -9.95 -8.20
N ARG A 574 -38.62 -10.13 -7.04
CA ARG A 574 -39.02 -11.09 -6.01
C ARG A 574 -39.13 -12.53 -6.54
N GLN A 575 -38.36 -12.86 -7.53
CA GLN A 575 -38.21 -14.23 -8.01
C GLN A 575 -37.21 -14.97 -7.13
N SER A 576 -37.55 -16.16 -6.69
CA SER A 576 -36.63 -17.02 -5.97
C SER A 576 -35.64 -17.68 -6.92
N TYR A 577 -34.40 -17.76 -6.48
CA TYR A 577 -33.32 -18.37 -7.20
C TYR A 577 -32.37 -19.09 -6.22
N THR A 578 -31.84 -20.24 -6.63
CA THR A 578 -30.86 -20.96 -5.84
C THR A 578 -29.47 -20.69 -6.44
N PRO A 579 -28.65 -19.78 -5.85
CA PRO A 579 -27.35 -19.42 -6.39
C PRO A 579 -26.41 -20.61 -6.49
N LEU A 580 -25.78 -20.78 -7.64
CA LEU A 580 -24.90 -21.91 -7.93
C LEU A 580 -23.51 -21.72 -7.31
N ALA A 581 -23.01 -20.49 -7.36
CA ALA A 581 -21.64 -20.16 -6.98
C ALA A 581 -21.42 -19.88 -5.50
N THR A 582 -22.49 -19.81 -4.69
CA THR A 582 -22.37 -19.50 -3.26
C THR A 582 -21.39 -20.46 -2.58
N PRO A 583 -20.28 -19.95 -1.99
CA PRO A 583 -19.29 -20.78 -1.32
C PRO A 583 -19.85 -21.60 -0.16
N GLU A 584 -19.28 -22.76 0.06
CA GLU A 584 -19.56 -23.65 1.20
C GLU A 584 -18.41 -23.64 2.21
N LEU A 585 -17.23 -23.20 1.78
CA LEU A 585 -16.03 -23.09 2.60
C LEU A 585 -15.50 -21.65 2.57
N PHE A 586 -14.82 -21.23 3.66
CA PHE A 586 -14.22 -19.89 3.75
C PHE A 586 -13.21 -19.60 2.63
N GLY A 587 -12.56 -20.62 2.06
CA GLY A 587 -11.71 -20.49 0.88
C GLY A 587 -12.44 -20.22 -0.44
N GLY A 588 -13.77 -20.09 -0.44
CA GLY A 588 -14.54 -19.76 -1.65
C GLY A 588 -15.01 -20.98 -2.46
N TRP A 589 -14.77 -22.18 -1.99
CA TRP A 589 -15.08 -23.43 -2.70
C TRP A 589 -16.55 -23.81 -2.68
N VAL A 590 -17.00 -24.48 -3.76
CA VAL A 590 -18.30 -25.15 -3.89
C VAL A 590 -18.07 -26.63 -4.14
N HIS A 591 -18.75 -27.50 -3.38
CA HIS A 591 -18.65 -28.94 -3.59
C HIS A 591 -19.37 -29.37 -4.87
N PRO A 592 -18.82 -30.34 -5.62
CA PRO A 592 -19.36 -30.81 -6.90
C PRO A 592 -20.83 -31.24 -6.83
N ASP A 593 -21.17 -32.05 -5.83
CA ASP A 593 -22.52 -32.57 -5.60
C ASP A 593 -23.51 -31.46 -5.28
N THR A 594 -23.10 -30.47 -4.48
CA THR A 594 -23.93 -29.30 -4.15
C THR A 594 -24.18 -28.45 -5.39
N LEU A 595 -23.17 -28.22 -6.23
CA LEU A 595 -23.34 -27.49 -7.48
C LEU A 595 -24.40 -28.14 -8.37
N VAL A 596 -24.31 -29.45 -8.58
CA VAL A 596 -25.29 -30.20 -9.42
C VAL A 596 -26.69 -30.18 -8.80
N ARG A 597 -26.80 -30.33 -7.48
CA ARG A 597 -28.13 -30.26 -6.81
C ARG A 597 -28.76 -28.85 -6.93
N ARG A 598 -27.98 -27.78 -6.76
CA ARG A 598 -28.45 -26.39 -6.93
C ARG A 598 -28.90 -26.15 -8.38
N TYR A 599 -28.13 -26.65 -9.34
CA TYR A 599 -28.48 -26.57 -10.77
C TYR A 599 -29.79 -27.33 -11.07
N ALA A 600 -29.90 -28.57 -10.61
CA ALA A 600 -31.10 -29.39 -10.78
C ALA A 600 -32.34 -28.72 -10.17
N LYS A 601 -32.19 -28.11 -8.96
CA LYS A 601 -33.27 -27.39 -8.29
C LYS A 601 -33.76 -26.20 -9.13
N ASN A 602 -32.88 -25.38 -9.67
CA ASN A 602 -33.26 -24.24 -10.52
C ASN A 602 -33.97 -24.72 -11.80
N LEU A 603 -33.54 -25.82 -12.41
CA LEU A 603 -34.25 -26.40 -13.56
C LEU A 603 -35.66 -26.88 -13.17
N ALA A 604 -35.80 -27.57 -12.03
CA ALA A 604 -37.09 -28.07 -11.54
C ALA A 604 -38.05 -26.91 -11.16
N ASP A 605 -37.50 -25.84 -10.60
CA ASP A 605 -38.28 -24.64 -10.24
C ASP A 605 -38.59 -23.75 -11.46
N GLY A 606 -38.09 -24.09 -12.66
CA GLY A 606 -38.20 -23.25 -13.87
C GLY A 606 -37.48 -21.91 -13.76
N ALA A 607 -36.52 -21.77 -12.85
CA ALA A 607 -35.75 -20.55 -12.67
C ALA A 607 -34.69 -20.39 -13.76
N PRO A 608 -34.42 -19.16 -14.23
CA PRO A 608 -33.41 -18.93 -15.24
C PRO A 608 -32.03 -19.16 -14.65
N ILE A 609 -31.15 -19.86 -15.37
CA ILE A 609 -29.75 -20.00 -14.95
C ILE A 609 -29.00 -18.69 -15.28
N LEU A 610 -28.60 -17.98 -14.22
CA LEU A 610 -27.86 -16.73 -14.34
C LEU A 610 -26.43 -17.00 -14.83
N ARG A 611 -26.06 -16.40 -15.94
CA ARG A 611 -24.82 -16.72 -16.65
C ARG A 611 -23.56 -16.50 -15.79
N GLN A 612 -23.47 -15.39 -15.09
CA GLN A 612 -22.31 -15.02 -14.27
C GLN A 612 -22.20 -15.94 -13.06
N ASP A 613 -23.33 -16.25 -12.42
CA ASP A 613 -23.39 -17.17 -11.31
C ASP A 613 -22.96 -18.60 -11.73
N PHE A 614 -23.47 -19.09 -12.88
CA PHE A 614 -23.04 -20.36 -13.44
C PHE A 614 -21.54 -20.39 -13.73
N THR A 615 -21.00 -19.33 -14.34
CA THR A 615 -19.57 -19.24 -14.64
C THR A 615 -18.72 -19.20 -13.36
N ALA A 616 -19.11 -18.41 -12.37
CA ALA A 616 -18.41 -18.37 -11.07
C ALA A 616 -18.44 -19.74 -10.38
N ALA A 617 -19.58 -20.46 -10.43
CA ALA A 617 -19.71 -21.80 -9.88
C ALA A 617 -18.75 -22.81 -10.50
N LEU A 618 -18.56 -22.76 -11.84
CA LEU A 618 -17.59 -23.63 -12.54
C LEU A 618 -16.16 -23.39 -12.07
N LEU A 619 -15.80 -22.16 -11.72
CA LEU A 619 -14.46 -21.80 -11.23
C LEU A 619 -14.23 -22.19 -9.78
N ARG A 620 -15.30 -22.33 -9.00
CA ARG A 620 -15.27 -22.64 -7.58
C ARG A 620 -15.43 -24.12 -7.26
N VAL A 621 -15.71 -24.96 -8.27
CA VAL A 621 -15.94 -26.37 -8.02
C VAL A 621 -14.69 -27.07 -7.50
N ARG A 622 -14.83 -27.74 -6.36
CA ARG A 622 -13.72 -28.41 -5.65
C ARG A 622 -13.54 -29.83 -6.16
N VAL A 623 -12.85 -30.00 -7.28
CA VAL A 623 -12.46 -31.31 -7.81
C VAL A 623 -11.01 -31.66 -7.47
N PRO A 624 -10.58 -32.93 -7.44
CA PRO A 624 -9.23 -33.31 -7.01
C PRO A 624 -8.10 -32.62 -7.77
N GLU A 625 -8.30 -32.32 -9.05
CA GLU A 625 -7.31 -31.75 -9.96
C GLU A 625 -6.98 -30.28 -9.68
N VAL A 626 -7.87 -29.58 -8.95
CA VAL A 626 -7.70 -28.15 -8.64
C VAL A 626 -7.33 -27.90 -7.17
N LEU A 627 -7.21 -28.96 -6.37
CA LEU A 627 -6.81 -28.82 -4.97
C LEU A 627 -5.36 -28.31 -4.88
N PRO A 628 -5.07 -27.40 -3.93
CA PRO A 628 -3.73 -26.88 -3.73
C PRO A 628 -2.74 -27.96 -3.30
N LEU A 629 -1.44 -27.67 -3.43
CA LEU A 629 -0.36 -28.60 -3.12
C LEU A 629 -0.42 -29.13 -1.68
N TYR A 630 -0.82 -28.25 -0.73
CA TYR A 630 -0.92 -28.56 0.69
C TYR A 630 -2.15 -29.43 1.05
N ALA A 631 -3.06 -29.71 0.12
CA ALA A 631 -4.25 -30.51 0.40
C ALA A 631 -3.87 -31.94 0.88
N THR A 632 -4.51 -32.36 1.97
CA THR A 632 -4.29 -33.69 2.56
C THR A 632 -4.90 -34.80 1.71
N ASP A 633 -4.48 -36.03 1.93
CA ASP A 633 -5.05 -37.19 1.25
C ASP A 633 -6.55 -37.37 1.59
N GLU A 634 -6.96 -37.01 2.80
CA GLU A 634 -8.37 -37.03 3.21
C GLU A 634 -9.19 -36.03 2.40
N GLN A 635 -8.68 -34.81 2.22
CA GLN A 635 -9.34 -33.76 1.41
C GLN A 635 -9.42 -34.19 -0.06
N ARG A 636 -8.39 -34.83 -0.60
CA ARG A 636 -8.38 -35.38 -1.97
C ARG A 636 -9.41 -36.50 -2.13
N GLN A 637 -9.51 -37.39 -1.15
CA GLN A 637 -10.47 -38.49 -1.12
C GLN A 637 -11.91 -37.99 -0.98
N GLU A 638 -12.15 -36.99 -0.13
CA GLU A 638 -13.45 -36.31 -0.01
C GLU A 638 -13.88 -35.69 -1.33
N ALA A 639 -13.01 -34.89 -1.96
CA ALA A 639 -13.28 -34.27 -3.26
C ALA A 639 -13.61 -35.32 -4.33
N GLN A 640 -12.91 -36.45 -4.34
CA GLN A 640 -13.18 -37.55 -5.25
C GLN A 640 -14.53 -38.23 -5.02
N SER A 641 -14.89 -38.45 -3.75
CA SER A 641 -16.20 -39.02 -3.38
C SER A 641 -17.34 -38.11 -3.80
N ARG A 642 -17.25 -36.81 -3.48
CA ARG A 642 -18.26 -35.81 -3.85
C ARG A 642 -18.37 -35.62 -5.36
N ARG A 643 -17.26 -35.72 -6.11
CA ARG A 643 -17.28 -35.74 -7.58
C ARG A 643 -18.04 -36.93 -8.13
N ALA A 644 -17.82 -38.13 -7.58
CA ALA A 644 -18.52 -39.33 -8.02
C ALA A 644 -20.04 -39.22 -7.81
N GLU A 645 -20.46 -38.66 -6.69
CA GLU A 645 -21.88 -38.39 -6.41
C GLU A 645 -22.44 -37.35 -7.40
N ALA A 646 -21.70 -36.25 -7.65
CA ALA A 646 -22.08 -35.23 -8.62
C ALA A 646 -22.29 -35.79 -10.03
N LEU A 647 -21.39 -36.69 -10.48
CA LEU A 647 -21.48 -37.31 -11.80
C LEU A 647 -22.72 -38.21 -11.90
N THR A 648 -23.05 -38.95 -10.84
CA THR A 648 -24.27 -39.79 -10.81
C THR A 648 -25.54 -38.92 -10.89
N LEU A 649 -25.58 -37.79 -10.16
CA LEU A 649 -26.69 -36.83 -10.27
C LEU A 649 -26.77 -36.22 -11.68
N LEU A 650 -25.64 -35.90 -12.29
CA LEU A 650 -25.59 -35.30 -13.61
C LEU A 650 -26.05 -36.28 -14.71
N GLU A 651 -25.75 -37.57 -14.60
CA GLU A 651 -26.25 -38.61 -15.49
C GLU A 651 -27.76 -38.66 -15.50
N SER A 652 -28.39 -38.52 -14.35
CA SER A 652 -29.85 -38.46 -14.26
C SER A 652 -30.44 -37.24 -14.96
N LEU A 653 -29.76 -36.09 -14.85
CA LEU A 653 -30.16 -34.87 -15.55
C LEU A 653 -29.94 -34.98 -17.07
N GLU A 654 -28.87 -35.62 -17.50
CA GLU A 654 -28.61 -35.89 -18.92
C GLU A 654 -29.69 -36.78 -19.52
N GLU A 655 -30.12 -37.80 -18.79
CA GLU A 655 -31.19 -38.66 -19.20
C GLU A 655 -32.50 -37.91 -19.38
N GLN A 656 -32.82 -37.03 -18.42
CA GLN A 656 -34.04 -36.24 -18.42
C GLN A 656 -34.04 -35.16 -19.50
N TYR A 657 -33.01 -34.33 -19.61
CA TYR A 657 -33.02 -33.12 -20.39
C TYR A 657 -32.29 -33.22 -21.75
N VAL A 658 -31.44 -34.22 -21.95
CA VAL A 658 -30.67 -34.40 -23.18
C VAL A 658 -31.20 -35.55 -24.03
N LYS A 659 -31.50 -36.71 -23.42
CA LYS A 659 -31.93 -37.90 -24.13
C LYS A 659 -33.44 -37.94 -24.37
N ASN A 660 -34.24 -37.53 -23.39
CA ASN A 660 -35.69 -37.65 -23.46
C ASN A 660 -36.41 -36.43 -24.04
N SER A 661 -35.69 -35.35 -24.38
CA SER A 661 -36.18 -34.16 -25.09
C SER A 661 -37.59 -33.71 -24.62
N GLU A 662 -37.80 -33.42 -23.35
CA GLU A 662 -39.05 -32.82 -22.91
C GLU A 662 -39.32 -31.52 -23.66
N GLU A 663 -40.51 -31.35 -24.23
CA GLU A 663 -40.91 -30.19 -25.04
C GLU A 663 -40.78 -28.87 -24.25
N ASP A 664 -40.78 -28.90 -22.92
CA ASP A 664 -40.67 -27.74 -22.02
C ASP A 664 -39.24 -27.51 -21.49
N ALA A 665 -38.22 -28.28 -21.91
CA ALA A 665 -36.85 -28.11 -21.39
C ALA A 665 -36.22 -26.79 -21.90
N PRO A 666 -35.52 -26.05 -21.01
CA PRO A 666 -34.76 -24.84 -21.43
C PRO A 666 -33.74 -25.22 -22.53
N ARG A 667 -33.79 -24.53 -23.68
CA ARG A 667 -32.91 -24.80 -24.84
C ARG A 667 -31.42 -24.77 -24.50
N SER A 668 -31.02 -24.09 -23.42
CA SER A 668 -29.63 -24.00 -22.94
C SER A 668 -29.20 -25.19 -22.07
N ALA A 669 -30.15 -25.97 -21.49
CA ALA A 669 -29.83 -27.03 -20.53
C ALA A 669 -28.85 -28.09 -21.08
N PRO A 670 -29.01 -28.63 -22.31
CA PRO A 670 -28.08 -29.61 -22.82
C PRO A 670 -26.63 -29.11 -22.96
N THR A 671 -26.45 -27.82 -23.27
CA THR A 671 -25.13 -27.22 -23.38
C THR A 671 -24.53 -26.99 -21.98
N GLN A 672 -25.32 -26.50 -21.02
CA GLN A 672 -24.87 -26.27 -19.64
C GLN A 672 -24.51 -27.57 -18.92
N ILE A 673 -25.28 -28.65 -19.13
CA ILE A 673 -24.99 -29.98 -18.58
C ILE A 673 -23.65 -30.52 -19.12
N ARG A 674 -23.36 -30.34 -20.39
CA ARG A 674 -22.03 -30.71 -20.97
C ARG A 674 -20.89 -29.89 -20.35
N VAL A 675 -21.10 -28.62 -20.14
CA VAL A 675 -20.08 -27.75 -19.51
C VAL A 675 -19.86 -28.15 -18.04
N LEU A 676 -20.94 -28.46 -17.30
CA LEU A 676 -20.83 -28.98 -15.94
C LEU A 676 -20.04 -30.29 -15.90
N ARG A 677 -20.29 -31.23 -16.84
CA ARG A 677 -19.52 -32.49 -16.95
C ARG A 677 -18.03 -32.19 -17.15
N SER A 678 -17.69 -31.28 -18.03
CA SER A 678 -16.29 -30.90 -18.27
C SER A 678 -15.64 -30.26 -17.03
N ALA A 679 -16.39 -29.52 -16.24
CA ALA A 679 -15.88 -28.97 -14.97
C ALA A 679 -15.64 -30.09 -13.94
N LEU A 680 -16.58 -31.04 -13.83
CA LEU A 680 -16.47 -32.16 -12.91
C LEU A 680 -15.37 -33.16 -13.31
N ASP A 681 -15.13 -33.35 -14.60
CA ASP A 681 -14.04 -34.18 -15.11
C ASP A 681 -12.64 -33.53 -14.99
N GLY A 682 -12.56 -32.30 -14.45
CA GLY A 682 -11.31 -31.58 -14.30
C GLY A 682 -10.74 -31.02 -15.62
N THR A 683 -11.41 -31.25 -16.76
CA THR A 683 -10.91 -30.81 -18.09
C THR A 683 -10.95 -29.28 -18.26
N LEU A 684 -11.82 -28.60 -17.53
CA LEU A 684 -11.82 -27.14 -17.41
C LEU A 684 -10.56 -26.62 -16.68
N ALA A 685 -10.06 -27.41 -15.73
CA ALA A 685 -8.91 -27.02 -14.91
C ALA A 685 -7.55 -27.35 -15.56
N THR A 686 -7.49 -28.42 -16.39
CA THR A 686 -6.21 -29.06 -16.77
C THR A 686 -5.65 -28.65 -18.13
N GLY A 687 -6.25 -27.69 -18.85
CA GLY A 687 -5.39 -27.24 -19.89
C GLY A 687 -5.92 -26.86 -21.26
N ARG A 688 -7.20 -26.90 -21.55
CA ARG A 688 -7.72 -26.23 -22.75
C ARG A 688 -8.46 -24.94 -22.47
N ILE A 689 -8.77 -24.72 -21.22
CA ILE A 689 -9.49 -23.55 -20.75
C ILE A 689 -8.81 -23.08 -19.45
N ASN A 690 -7.51 -22.85 -19.49
CA ASN A 690 -6.89 -21.95 -18.52
C ASN A 690 -7.05 -20.53 -19.08
N PRO A 691 -8.08 -19.77 -18.69
CA PRO A 691 -8.28 -18.40 -19.18
C PRO A 691 -7.23 -17.46 -18.60
N TYR A 692 -6.33 -17.98 -17.76
CA TYR A 692 -5.43 -17.20 -16.96
C TYR A 692 -4.04 -17.17 -17.51
N LEU A 693 -3.50 -16.09 -17.39
CA LEU A 693 -2.22 -15.58 -17.76
C LEU A 693 -1.15 -16.32 -16.98
N GLU A 694 -0.27 -17.00 -17.65
CA GLU A 694 0.80 -17.74 -17.02
C GLU A 694 1.88 -16.80 -16.48
N SER A 695 2.02 -15.60 -17.05
CA SER A 695 3.04 -14.64 -16.60
C SER A 695 2.68 -13.20 -16.89
N ILE A 696 3.21 -12.30 -16.07
CA ILE A 696 3.26 -10.88 -16.32
C ILE A 696 4.68 -10.54 -16.75
N THR A 697 4.83 -9.84 -17.87
CA THR A 697 6.13 -9.33 -18.34
C THR A 697 6.07 -7.82 -18.54
N VAL A 698 7.24 -7.19 -18.60
CA VAL A 698 7.38 -5.76 -18.82
C VAL A 698 7.90 -5.52 -20.24
N SER A 699 7.24 -4.64 -20.98
CA SER A 699 7.73 -4.15 -22.25
C SER A 699 8.06 -2.66 -22.19
N GLN A 700 9.20 -2.26 -22.73
CA GLN A 700 9.56 -0.86 -22.87
C GLN A 700 9.24 -0.39 -24.28
N LYS A 701 8.36 0.62 -24.40
CA LYS A 701 8.11 1.33 -25.67
C LYS A 701 8.58 2.76 -25.52
N GLU A 702 9.67 3.12 -26.20
CA GLU A 702 10.31 4.44 -26.17
C GLU A 702 10.67 4.91 -24.73
N LYS A 703 9.85 5.75 -24.10
CA LYS A 703 10.05 6.28 -22.75
C LYS A 703 9.02 5.77 -21.74
N SER A 704 8.13 4.88 -22.16
CA SER A 704 7.09 4.32 -21.29
C SER A 704 7.25 2.81 -21.12
N TRP A 705 7.01 2.34 -19.92
CA TRP A 705 6.91 0.91 -19.61
C TRP A 705 5.47 0.45 -19.75
N GLY A 706 5.24 -0.72 -20.30
CA GLY A 706 3.93 -1.34 -20.41
C GLY A 706 3.94 -2.74 -19.84
N LEU A 707 2.88 -3.13 -19.13
CA LEU A 707 2.67 -4.52 -18.76
C LEU A 707 2.20 -5.32 -19.99
N GLN A 708 2.82 -6.46 -20.21
CA GLN A 708 2.31 -7.47 -21.12
C GLN A 708 1.82 -8.66 -20.31
N LEU A 709 0.55 -8.94 -20.47
CA LEU A 709 -0.11 -10.07 -19.85
C LEU A 709 -0.06 -11.22 -20.85
N ASN A 710 0.80 -12.22 -20.58
CA ASN A 710 1.04 -13.35 -21.48
C ASN A 710 0.24 -14.58 -21.03
N GLY A 711 -0.32 -15.32 -21.98
CA GLY A 711 -0.95 -16.61 -21.70
C GLY A 711 -2.47 -16.64 -21.81
N VAL A 712 -3.12 -15.58 -22.28
CA VAL A 712 -4.54 -15.68 -22.69
C VAL A 712 -4.60 -16.59 -23.89
N ALA A 713 -5.14 -17.80 -23.71
CA ALA A 713 -5.36 -18.73 -24.80
C ALA A 713 -6.21 -18.06 -25.90
N HIS A 714 -5.55 -17.64 -26.96
CA HIS A 714 -6.21 -17.22 -28.17
C HIS A 714 -6.85 -18.46 -28.81
N GLY A 715 -8.13 -18.71 -28.53
CA GLY A 715 -8.83 -19.79 -29.16
C GLY A 715 -9.98 -20.45 -28.42
N ALA A 716 -10.13 -20.20 -27.13
CA ALA A 716 -11.31 -20.68 -26.39
C ALA A 716 -12.52 -19.81 -26.72
N SER A 717 -13.32 -20.24 -27.68
CA SER A 717 -14.45 -19.49 -28.24
C SER A 717 -15.78 -19.80 -27.55
N THR A 718 -15.79 -20.20 -26.28
CA THR A 718 -17.06 -20.31 -25.58
C THR A 718 -17.49 -18.95 -25.05
N PRO A 719 -18.78 -18.59 -25.15
CA PRO A 719 -19.30 -17.31 -24.68
C PRO A 719 -19.01 -17.05 -23.20
N GLU A 720 -18.92 -18.12 -22.39
CA GLU A 720 -18.62 -18.09 -20.95
C GLU A 720 -17.20 -17.57 -20.69
N LEU A 721 -16.24 -17.99 -21.50
CA LEU A 721 -14.83 -17.60 -21.37
C LEU A 721 -14.53 -16.20 -21.91
N ASN A 722 -15.34 -15.71 -22.86
CA ASN A 722 -15.25 -14.34 -23.33
C ASN A 722 -15.62 -13.32 -22.22
N ALA A 723 -16.37 -13.76 -21.19
CA ALA A 723 -16.66 -12.92 -20.03
C ALA A 723 -15.37 -12.61 -19.22
N PHE A 724 -14.37 -13.48 -19.22
CA PHE A 724 -13.10 -13.26 -18.52
C PHE A 724 -12.15 -12.27 -19.21
N ARG A 725 -12.31 -12.04 -20.51
CA ARG A 725 -11.50 -11.03 -21.22
C ARG A 725 -11.70 -9.60 -20.71
N GLY A 726 -12.85 -9.34 -20.06
CA GLY A 726 -13.15 -8.04 -19.44
C GLY A 726 -12.53 -7.84 -18.06
N LEU A 727 -12.00 -8.89 -17.42
CA LEU A 727 -11.46 -8.82 -16.06
C LEU A 727 -10.13 -8.04 -15.98
N ALA A 728 -9.38 -7.96 -17.06
CA ALA A 728 -8.08 -7.27 -17.09
C ALA A 728 -8.18 -5.72 -17.04
N THR A 729 -9.37 -5.14 -17.00
CA THR A 729 -9.60 -3.68 -17.02
C THR A 729 -10.32 -3.18 -15.78
N ALA A 730 -10.27 -3.92 -14.67
CA ALA A 730 -10.98 -3.59 -13.44
C ALA A 730 -10.44 -2.33 -12.74
N HIS A 731 -11.33 -1.63 -12.07
CA HIS A 731 -11.04 -0.44 -11.28
C HIS A 731 -10.84 -0.78 -9.80
N HIS A 732 -10.30 0.15 -9.03
CA HIS A 732 -10.01 0.02 -7.59
C HIS A 732 -11.20 -0.52 -6.76
N ASP A 733 -10.90 -1.25 -5.69
CA ASP A 733 -11.82 -1.78 -4.66
C ASP A 733 -12.56 -3.10 -5.02
N GLU A 734 -12.01 -3.94 -5.91
CA GLU A 734 -12.61 -5.23 -6.29
C GLU A 734 -11.77 -6.45 -5.83
N GLU A 735 -10.68 -6.25 -5.07
CA GLU A 735 -9.72 -7.31 -4.68
C GLU A 735 -10.39 -8.48 -3.96
N GLY A 736 -11.35 -8.22 -3.07
CA GLY A 736 -12.08 -9.26 -2.35
C GLY A 736 -12.90 -10.16 -3.28
N GLN A 737 -13.51 -9.59 -4.32
CA GLN A 737 -14.25 -10.36 -5.32
C GLN A 737 -13.34 -11.25 -6.16
N TYR A 738 -12.16 -10.73 -6.55
CA TYR A 738 -11.16 -11.52 -7.27
C TYR A 738 -10.59 -12.66 -6.42
N ALA A 739 -10.40 -12.42 -5.11
CA ALA A 739 -9.92 -13.44 -4.18
C ALA A 739 -10.89 -14.64 -4.08
N LEU A 740 -12.20 -14.38 -4.12
CA LEU A 740 -13.23 -15.41 -4.01
C LEU A 740 -13.62 -16.04 -5.35
N LEU A 741 -13.29 -15.41 -6.48
CA LEU A 741 -13.75 -15.85 -7.79
C LEU A 741 -13.17 -17.19 -8.21
N TYR A 742 -11.91 -17.43 -7.92
CA TYR A 742 -11.17 -18.60 -8.40
C TYR A 742 -10.27 -19.20 -7.33
N PRO A 743 -10.85 -19.91 -6.36
CA PRO A 743 -10.12 -20.42 -5.20
C PRO A 743 -8.98 -21.37 -5.51
N SER A 744 -8.93 -21.99 -6.70
CA SER A 744 -7.84 -22.88 -7.09
C SER A 744 -6.54 -22.17 -7.48
N ARG A 745 -6.60 -20.90 -7.91
CA ARG A 745 -5.43 -20.17 -8.44
C ARG A 745 -5.48 -18.68 -8.09
N ALA A 746 -4.36 -18.14 -7.67
CA ALA A 746 -4.25 -16.74 -7.25
C ALA A 746 -3.93 -15.76 -8.40
N GLU A 747 -3.64 -16.23 -9.62
CA GLU A 747 -3.25 -15.40 -10.75
C GLU A 747 -4.26 -14.31 -11.12
N PRO A 748 -5.57 -14.54 -11.12
CA PRO A 748 -6.54 -13.46 -11.40
C PRO A 748 -6.42 -12.30 -10.43
N LEU A 749 -6.24 -12.59 -9.15
CA LEU A 749 -6.00 -11.58 -8.12
C LEU A 749 -4.65 -10.88 -8.33
N ALA A 750 -3.60 -11.63 -8.69
CA ALA A 750 -2.28 -11.05 -9.01
C ALA A 750 -2.35 -10.09 -10.20
N PHE A 751 -3.14 -10.41 -11.23
CA PHE A 751 -3.37 -9.50 -12.36
C PHE A 751 -4.09 -8.24 -11.96
N TYR A 752 -5.14 -8.37 -11.17
CA TYR A 752 -5.84 -7.24 -10.61
C TYR A 752 -4.87 -6.34 -9.83
N CYS A 753 -4.06 -6.92 -8.93
CA CYS A 753 -3.05 -6.21 -8.18
C CYS A 753 -2.04 -5.48 -9.08
N ALA A 754 -1.50 -6.17 -10.09
CA ALA A 754 -0.54 -5.60 -11.02
C ALA A 754 -1.14 -4.48 -11.87
N SER A 755 -2.35 -4.66 -12.41
CA SER A 755 -3.01 -3.66 -13.26
C SER A 755 -3.46 -2.43 -12.47
N SER A 756 -4.00 -2.62 -11.28
CA SER A 756 -4.45 -1.53 -10.39
C SER A 756 -3.30 -0.64 -9.93
N ASN A 757 -2.12 -1.22 -9.73
CA ASN A 757 -0.94 -0.51 -9.24
C ASN A 757 0.01 -0.05 -10.36
N TRP A 758 -0.21 -0.45 -11.61
CA TRP A 758 0.68 -0.09 -12.73
C TRP A 758 0.89 1.41 -12.87
N TYR A 759 -0.17 2.20 -12.71
CA TYR A 759 -0.09 3.67 -12.73
C TYR A 759 0.64 4.26 -11.53
N SER A 760 0.87 3.46 -10.47
CA SER A 760 1.53 3.85 -9.22
C SER A 760 3.00 3.42 -9.16
N LEU A 761 3.49 2.61 -10.09
CA LEU A 761 4.88 2.11 -10.10
C LEU A 761 5.93 3.22 -10.16
N ASP A 762 5.57 4.40 -10.66
CA ASP A 762 6.44 5.59 -10.65
C ASP A 762 6.38 6.37 -9.31
N HIS A 763 5.35 6.19 -8.47
CA HIS A 763 5.08 7.12 -7.36
C HIS A 763 4.53 6.50 -6.08
N SER A 764 4.93 5.32 -5.68
CA SER A 764 4.60 4.77 -4.37
C SER A 764 3.22 4.11 -4.24
N ALA A 765 3.24 2.94 -3.74
CA ALA A 765 2.21 2.29 -2.96
C ALA A 765 1.39 1.21 -3.68
N PHE A 766 2.00 0.05 -3.84
CA PHE A 766 1.18 -1.15 -3.66
C PHE A 766 0.47 -1.02 -2.32
N ASP A 767 -0.85 -1.06 -2.33
CA ASP A 767 -1.61 -0.97 -1.09
C ASP A 767 -1.38 -2.24 -0.26
N ARG A 768 -1.18 -2.09 1.05
CA ARG A 768 -1.05 -3.20 2.01
C ARG A 768 -2.18 -4.23 1.84
N SER A 769 -3.41 -3.75 1.55
CA SER A 769 -4.59 -4.58 1.35
C SER A 769 -4.43 -5.61 0.22
N LEU A 770 -3.73 -5.27 -0.86
CA LEU A 770 -3.52 -6.17 -1.99
C LEU A 770 -2.59 -7.34 -1.63
N TYR A 771 -1.52 -7.09 -0.86
CA TYR A 771 -0.65 -8.15 -0.36
C TYR A 771 -1.39 -9.06 0.62
N LEU A 772 -2.20 -8.49 1.50
CA LEU A 772 -3.01 -9.26 2.44
C LEU A 772 -4.09 -10.08 1.71
N ALA A 773 -4.70 -9.54 0.67
CA ALA A 773 -5.67 -10.28 -0.14
C ALA A 773 -5.02 -11.48 -0.86
N LEU A 774 -3.82 -11.30 -1.44
CA LEU A 774 -3.05 -12.42 -1.99
C LEU A 774 -2.68 -13.42 -0.90
N ALA A 775 -2.19 -12.94 0.25
CA ALA A 775 -1.81 -13.78 1.38
C ALA A 775 -2.95 -14.65 1.92
N ALA A 776 -4.18 -14.16 1.79
CA ALA A 776 -5.39 -14.89 2.21
C ALA A 776 -5.95 -15.82 1.11
N HIS A 777 -5.36 -15.87 -0.07
CA HIS A 777 -5.85 -16.68 -1.18
C HIS A 777 -5.48 -18.16 -1.00
N PRO A 778 -6.45 -19.12 -1.09
CA PRO A 778 -6.20 -20.54 -0.82
C PRO A 778 -5.49 -21.28 -1.95
N GLY A 779 -5.52 -20.77 -3.17
CA GLY A 779 -5.09 -21.47 -4.37
C GLY A 779 -3.58 -21.55 -4.57
N ALA A 780 -3.17 -22.30 -5.59
CA ALA A 780 -1.80 -22.32 -6.05
C ALA A 780 -1.38 -20.95 -6.62
N TRP A 781 -0.11 -20.62 -6.45
CA TRP A 781 0.49 -19.38 -6.93
C TRP A 781 1.47 -19.66 -8.06
N GLY A 782 1.33 -18.92 -9.14
CA GLY A 782 2.25 -18.99 -10.28
C GLY A 782 3.16 -17.76 -10.40
N PRO A 783 3.89 -17.64 -11.52
CA PRO A 783 4.84 -16.54 -11.77
C PRO A 783 4.22 -15.14 -11.71
N ALA A 784 2.93 -15.01 -12.00
CA ALA A 784 2.24 -13.71 -11.91
C ALA A 784 2.15 -13.20 -10.46
N CYS A 785 1.90 -14.09 -9.49
CA CYS A 785 1.91 -13.74 -8.08
C CYS A 785 3.31 -13.33 -7.62
N ALA A 786 4.32 -14.10 -8.03
CA ALA A 786 5.71 -13.79 -7.73
C ALA A 786 6.16 -12.45 -8.33
N PHE A 787 5.67 -12.07 -9.51
CA PHE A 787 5.90 -10.74 -10.09
C PHE A 787 5.41 -9.60 -9.18
N VAL A 788 4.23 -9.75 -8.57
CA VAL A 788 3.69 -8.77 -7.61
C VAL A 788 4.59 -8.66 -6.37
N PHE A 789 5.12 -9.78 -5.87
CA PHE A 789 6.05 -9.79 -4.74
C PHE A 789 7.41 -9.21 -5.09
N ALA A 790 7.91 -9.38 -6.31
CA ALA A 790 9.11 -8.72 -6.79
C ALA A 790 8.99 -7.19 -6.76
N ALA A 791 7.79 -6.66 -7.07
CA ALA A 791 7.48 -5.25 -6.89
C ALA A 791 7.49 -4.86 -5.41
N GLY A 792 6.93 -5.68 -4.51
CA GLY A 792 6.99 -5.48 -3.05
C GLY A 792 8.40 -5.43 -2.52
N PHE A 793 9.29 -6.30 -2.97
CA PHE A 793 10.72 -6.26 -2.64
C PHE A 793 11.42 -4.99 -3.14
N SER A 794 10.90 -4.36 -4.19
CA SER A 794 11.37 -3.09 -4.72
C SER A 794 10.75 -1.87 -4.04
N GLU A 795 9.83 -2.04 -3.08
CA GLU A 795 9.10 -0.95 -2.42
C GLU A 795 10.01 -0.14 -1.48
N GLN A 796 9.78 1.17 -1.43
CA GLN A 796 10.55 2.07 -0.56
C GLN A 796 10.08 1.99 0.90
N ARG A 797 8.79 1.80 1.12
CA ARG A 797 8.21 1.69 2.46
C ARG A 797 8.64 0.37 3.08
N VAL A 798 9.26 0.48 4.26
CA VAL A 798 9.81 -0.68 4.98
C VAL A 798 8.70 -1.67 5.32
N GLU A 799 7.58 -1.17 5.86
CA GLU A 799 6.42 -1.97 6.28
C GLU A 799 5.81 -2.81 5.16
N ILE A 800 5.79 -2.30 3.92
CA ILE A 800 5.27 -3.06 2.76
C ILE A 800 6.32 -4.07 2.28
N ARG A 801 7.59 -3.67 2.28
CA ARG A 801 8.67 -4.60 1.89
C ARG A 801 8.78 -5.77 2.86
N SER A 802 8.75 -5.50 4.18
CA SER A 802 8.78 -6.55 5.21
C SER A 802 7.57 -7.46 5.11
N LEU A 803 6.35 -6.91 4.91
CA LEU A 803 5.16 -7.71 4.67
C LEU A 803 5.29 -8.62 3.44
N ALA A 804 5.83 -8.10 2.32
CA ALA A 804 6.06 -8.89 1.13
C ALA A 804 7.07 -10.04 1.37
N VAL A 805 8.10 -9.79 2.17
CA VAL A 805 9.10 -10.80 2.58
C VAL A 805 8.46 -11.87 3.47
N GLU A 806 7.68 -11.47 4.48
CA GLU A 806 6.99 -12.39 5.39
C GLU A 806 6.02 -13.30 4.64
N ILE A 807 5.22 -12.73 3.72
CA ILE A 807 4.31 -13.53 2.91
C ILE A 807 5.09 -14.47 1.99
N MET A 808 6.14 -13.97 1.31
CA MET A 808 6.98 -14.79 0.44
C MET A 808 7.58 -15.98 1.20
N HIS A 809 8.11 -15.77 2.41
CA HIS A 809 8.62 -16.83 3.29
C HIS A 809 7.53 -17.87 3.61
N ARG A 810 6.31 -17.42 3.91
CA ARG A 810 5.20 -18.31 4.23
C ARG A 810 4.76 -19.18 3.06
N VAL A 811 4.69 -18.60 1.83
CA VAL A 811 4.10 -19.30 0.66
C VAL A 811 5.12 -20.08 -0.16
N LEU A 812 6.40 -19.78 -0.03
CA LEU A 812 7.46 -20.49 -0.76
C LEU A 812 7.49 -21.97 -0.34
N ASP A 813 7.48 -22.88 -1.31
CA ASP A 813 7.37 -24.34 -1.16
C ASP A 813 6.04 -24.85 -0.57
N ASP A 814 5.06 -23.96 -0.35
CA ASP A 814 3.71 -24.31 0.09
C ASP A 814 2.68 -24.08 -1.02
N GLN A 815 2.47 -22.84 -1.39
CA GLN A 815 1.57 -22.44 -2.48
C GLN A 815 2.33 -22.02 -3.75
N LEU A 816 3.58 -21.58 -3.61
CA LEU A 816 4.44 -21.05 -4.67
C LEU A 816 5.70 -21.91 -4.80
N SER A 817 5.91 -22.50 -5.96
CA SER A 817 7.14 -23.25 -6.24
C SER A 817 8.35 -22.30 -6.37
N LEU A 818 9.54 -22.79 -6.06
CA LEU A 818 10.78 -22.02 -6.23
C LEU A 818 11.00 -21.61 -7.70
N GLU A 819 10.57 -22.46 -8.66
CA GLU A 819 10.66 -22.19 -10.09
C GLU A 819 9.75 -21.02 -10.49
N ASP A 820 8.49 -21.04 -10.09
CA ASP A 820 7.53 -19.96 -10.35
C ASP A 820 7.92 -18.65 -9.66
N ALA A 821 8.44 -18.75 -8.43
CA ALA A 821 8.99 -17.62 -7.69
C ALA A 821 10.12 -16.96 -8.49
N THR A 822 11.09 -17.75 -8.93
CA THR A 822 12.21 -17.26 -9.74
C THR A 822 11.73 -16.66 -11.06
N ALA A 823 10.84 -17.33 -11.79
CA ALA A 823 10.31 -16.86 -13.07
C ALA A 823 9.59 -15.50 -12.94
N GLY A 824 8.76 -15.32 -11.90
CA GLY A 824 8.07 -14.07 -11.67
C GLY A 824 9.02 -12.91 -11.34
N PHE A 825 10.03 -13.15 -10.52
CA PHE A 825 11.06 -12.15 -10.21
C PHE A 825 11.92 -11.82 -11.43
N VAL A 826 12.29 -12.79 -12.25
CA VAL A 826 13.01 -12.57 -13.51
C VAL A 826 12.20 -11.68 -14.47
N ASN A 827 10.92 -11.89 -14.57
CA ASN A 827 10.02 -11.06 -15.37
C ASN A 827 9.97 -9.60 -14.88
N PHE A 828 10.22 -9.38 -13.58
CA PHE A 828 10.25 -8.04 -12.96
C PHE A 828 11.63 -7.36 -13.03
N VAL A 829 12.72 -8.08 -13.33
CA VAL A 829 14.10 -7.55 -13.35
C VAL A 829 14.24 -6.20 -14.04
N PRO A 830 13.58 -5.91 -15.20
CA PRO A 830 13.70 -4.61 -15.85
C PRO A 830 13.28 -3.40 -14.99
N LEU A 831 12.46 -3.63 -13.98
CA LEU A 831 11.97 -2.61 -13.03
C LEU A 831 12.61 -2.72 -11.64
N ALA A 832 13.46 -3.71 -11.43
CA ALA A 832 13.96 -4.06 -10.10
C ALA A 832 14.87 -2.98 -9.52
N MET A 833 14.63 -2.65 -8.25
CA MET A 833 15.47 -1.78 -7.45
C MET A 833 16.41 -2.63 -6.58
N LEU A 834 17.56 -3.08 -7.14
CA LEU A 834 18.46 -4.04 -6.49
C LEU A 834 18.99 -3.59 -5.11
N ASN A 835 19.06 -2.28 -4.84
CA ASN A 835 19.38 -1.81 -3.50
C ASN A 835 18.28 -2.10 -2.47
N ARG A 836 17.02 -2.17 -2.89
CA ARG A 836 15.89 -2.53 -2.04
C ARG A 836 15.75 -4.05 -1.95
N TRP A 837 16.01 -4.77 -3.04
CA TRP A 837 16.11 -6.23 -3.01
C TRP A 837 17.21 -6.72 -2.06
N ALA A 838 18.32 -5.98 -1.94
CA ALA A 838 19.35 -6.29 -0.95
C ALA A 838 18.83 -6.18 0.49
N LEU A 839 18.00 -5.17 0.78
CA LEU A 839 17.36 -5.03 2.10
C LEU A 839 16.34 -6.16 2.33
N ALA A 840 15.51 -6.46 1.31
CA ALA A 840 14.54 -7.56 1.38
C ALA A 840 15.24 -8.91 1.59
N LEU A 841 16.39 -9.14 0.95
CA LEU A 841 17.19 -10.35 1.18
C LEU A 841 17.70 -10.40 2.63
N THR A 842 18.13 -9.27 3.18
CA THR A 842 18.56 -9.22 4.60
C THR A 842 17.40 -9.54 5.54
N ASP A 843 16.23 -8.93 5.31
CA ASP A 843 15.02 -9.18 6.09
C ASP A 843 14.60 -10.68 5.95
N PHE A 844 14.65 -11.23 4.73
CA PHE A 844 14.30 -12.64 4.48
C PHE A 844 15.29 -13.60 5.17
N ALA A 845 16.58 -13.31 5.11
CA ALA A 845 17.62 -14.14 5.75
C ALA A 845 17.52 -14.12 7.28
N GLN A 846 16.93 -13.07 7.88
CA GLN A 846 16.63 -13.05 9.33
C GLN A 846 15.48 -13.99 9.69
N LEU A 847 14.53 -14.22 8.78
CA LEU A 847 13.44 -15.17 8.97
C LEU A 847 13.91 -16.61 8.69
N ASP A 848 14.59 -16.80 7.55
CA ASP A 848 15.11 -18.10 7.09
C ASP A 848 16.27 -17.88 6.12
N ALA A 849 17.49 -17.99 6.63
CA ALA A 849 18.71 -17.78 5.86
C ALA A 849 18.84 -18.80 4.70
N ARG A 850 18.46 -20.05 4.93
CA ARG A 850 18.55 -21.12 3.92
C ARG A 850 17.58 -20.89 2.77
N ALA A 851 16.32 -20.59 3.06
CA ALA A 851 15.31 -20.27 2.05
C ALA A 851 15.68 -19.02 1.24
N ALA A 852 16.15 -17.96 1.93
CA ALA A 852 16.57 -16.72 1.30
C ALA A 852 17.76 -16.94 0.35
N VAL A 853 18.80 -17.63 0.80
CA VAL A 853 19.98 -17.93 -0.03
C VAL A 853 19.58 -18.83 -1.20
N ARG A 854 18.80 -19.88 -0.98
CA ARG A 854 18.31 -20.77 -2.03
C ARG A 854 17.54 -20.03 -3.12
N PHE A 855 16.64 -19.12 -2.73
CA PHE A 855 15.87 -18.34 -3.69
C PHE A 855 16.77 -17.36 -4.49
N PHE A 856 17.59 -16.57 -3.79
CA PHE A 856 18.46 -15.60 -4.46
C PHE A 856 19.59 -16.25 -5.27
N ALA A 857 20.06 -17.44 -4.89
CA ALA A 857 21.02 -18.21 -5.68
C ALA A 857 20.48 -18.55 -7.07
N ARG A 858 19.19 -18.87 -7.17
CA ARG A 858 18.50 -19.12 -8.45
C ARG A 858 18.25 -17.83 -9.23
N LEU A 859 17.99 -16.71 -8.54
CA LEU A 859 17.63 -15.44 -9.17
C LEU A 859 18.84 -14.67 -9.72
N ILE A 860 19.95 -14.63 -8.98
CA ILE A 860 21.14 -13.83 -9.29
C ILE A 860 21.70 -14.08 -10.72
N PRO A 861 21.79 -15.30 -11.24
CA PRO A 861 22.30 -15.57 -12.59
C PRO A 861 21.51 -14.90 -13.72
N HIS A 862 20.26 -14.49 -13.47
CA HIS A 862 19.41 -13.79 -14.43
C HIS A 862 19.58 -12.27 -14.42
N LEU A 863 20.40 -11.72 -13.52
CA LEU A 863 20.63 -10.29 -13.42
C LEU A 863 21.70 -9.82 -14.41
N ASP A 864 21.52 -8.58 -14.91
CA ASP A 864 22.57 -7.94 -15.71
C ASP A 864 23.78 -7.62 -14.82
N THR A 865 24.95 -8.07 -15.24
CA THR A 865 26.23 -7.79 -14.56
C THR A 865 26.55 -6.29 -14.47
N GLY A 866 25.98 -5.46 -15.34
CA GLY A 866 26.06 -4.01 -15.34
C GLY A 866 25.05 -3.30 -14.42
N ALA A 867 24.09 -4.03 -13.84
CA ALA A 867 22.99 -3.45 -13.08
C ALA A 867 23.45 -2.57 -11.91
N ASN A 868 22.75 -1.46 -11.74
CA ASN A 868 22.98 -0.54 -10.63
C ASN A 868 22.70 -1.25 -9.27
N SER A 869 23.57 -1.01 -8.29
CA SER A 869 23.47 -1.57 -6.93
C SER A 869 23.61 -3.10 -6.83
N LEU A 870 24.05 -3.78 -7.89
CA LEU A 870 24.35 -5.22 -7.87
C LEU A 870 25.34 -5.58 -6.75
N GLY A 871 26.36 -4.73 -6.51
CA GLY A 871 27.30 -4.95 -5.42
C GLY A 871 26.67 -4.96 -4.02
N LYS A 872 25.55 -4.23 -3.81
CA LYS A 872 24.82 -4.26 -2.54
C LYS A 872 24.05 -5.58 -2.38
N LEU A 873 23.42 -6.04 -3.45
CA LEU A 873 22.71 -7.31 -3.43
C LEU A 873 23.67 -8.49 -3.18
N LEU A 874 24.83 -8.51 -3.86
CA LEU A 874 25.84 -9.52 -3.63
C LEU A 874 26.45 -9.45 -2.22
N GLY A 875 26.53 -8.24 -1.63
CA GLY A 875 26.94 -8.06 -0.24
C GLY A 875 25.97 -8.69 0.74
N ALA A 876 24.67 -8.41 0.60
CA ALA A 876 23.63 -9.03 1.42
C ALA A 876 23.57 -10.55 1.23
N PHE A 877 23.74 -11.04 -0.01
CA PHE A 877 23.82 -12.47 -0.29
C PHE A 877 25.03 -13.12 0.36
N SER A 878 26.21 -12.48 0.29
CA SER A 878 27.43 -12.96 0.95
C SER A 878 27.29 -13.04 2.47
N GLN A 879 26.60 -12.07 3.08
CA GLN A 879 26.31 -12.09 4.52
C GLN A 879 25.36 -13.23 4.89
N ALA A 880 24.25 -13.36 4.20
CA ALA A 880 23.29 -14.44 4.43
C ALA A 880 23.95 -15.83 4.22
N LEU A 881 24.77 -15.97 3.17
CA LEU A 881 25.51 -17.21 2.91
C LEU A 881 26.49 -17.55 4.06
N ALA A 882 27.14 -16.53 4.64
CA ALA A 882 28.13 -16.74 5.72
C ALA A 882 27.50 -17.29 7.01
N THR A 883 26.17 -17.12 7.22
CA THR A 883 25.48 -17.69 8.40
C THR A 883 25.17 -19.17 8.28
N LEU A 884 25.26 -19.74 7.07
CA LEU A 884 25.00 -21.16 6.83
C LEU A 884 26.26 -22.01 7.05
N ASP A 885 26.10 -23.31 7.30
CA ASP A 885 27.19 -24.25 7.37
C ASP A 885 27.88 -24.48 6.01
N PRO A 886 29.16 -24.93 5.98
CA PRO A 886 29.91 -25.09 4.73
C PRO A 886 29.27 -26.05 3.73
N ALA A 887 28.63 -27.14 4.20
CA ALA A 887 28.00 -28.13 3.32
C ALA A 887 26.77 -27.53 2.61
N THR A 888 25.93 -26.83 3.36
CA THR A 888 24.76 -26.10 2.84
C THR A 888 25.20 -25.00 1.87
N ARG A 889 26.27 -24.25 2.15
CA ARG A 889 26.80 -23.25 1.20
C ARG A 889 27.22 -23.89 -0.13
N ALA A 890 27.90 -25.03 -0.09
CA ALA A 890 28.37 -25.74 -1.27
C ALA A 890 27.19 -26.30 -2.10
N GLU A 891 26.12 -26.74 -1.47
CA GLU A 891 24.87 -27.19 -2.06
C GLU A 891 24.13 -26.04 -2.78
N LEU A 892 23.93 -24.91 -2.11
CA LEU A 892 23.08 -23.81 -2.58
C LEU A 892 23.75 -22.94 -3.66
N VAL A 893 25.07 -22.82 -3.67
CA VAL A 893 25.82 -22.13 -4.73
C VAL A 893 26.19 -23.10 -5.83
N ASP A 894 25.23 -23.31 -6.75
CA ASP A 894 25.35 -24.24 -7.86
C ASP A 894 26.33 -23.79 -8.96
N GLU A 895 26.56 -24.64 -9.96
CA GLU A 895 27.47 -24.35 -11.07
C GLU A 895 27.04 -23.12 -11.89
N SER A 896 25.74 -22.89 -12.07
CA SER A 896 25.21 -21.72 -12.79
C SER A 896 25.57 -20.41 -12.09
N LEU A 897 25.35 -20.34 -10.78
CA LEU A 897 25.71 -19.16 -9.99
C LEU A 897 27.25 -18.97 -9.95
N ARG A 898 28.04 -20.06 -9.77
CA ARG A 898 29.50 -19.98 -9.78
C ARG A 898 30.03 -19.45 -11.09
N ALA A 899 29.51 -19.95 -12.25
CA ALA A 899 29.89 -19.48 -13.57
C ALA A 899 29.53 -17.99 -13.74
N TRP A 900 28.34 -17.58 -13.34
CA TRP A 900 27.93 -16.19 -13.42
C TRP A 900 28.80 -15.27 -12.55
N LEU A 901 29.06 -15.65 -11.28
CA LEU A 901 29.95 -14.90 -10.38
C LEU A 901 31.36 -14.79 -10.97
N GLY A 902 31.87 -15.81 -11.65
CA GLY A 902 33.15 -15.82 -12.34
C GLY A 902 33.27 -14.77 -13.45
N THR A 903 32.18 -14.30 -14.02
CA THR A 903 32.18 -13.22 -15.02
C THR A 903 32.49 -11.84 -14.42
N LEU A 904 32.33 -11.67 -13.11
CA LEU A 904 32.52 -10.41 -12.40
C LEU A 904 34.00 -10.21 -12.03
N THR A 905 34.79 -9.69 -12.94
CA THR A 905 36.23 -9.48 -12.76
C THR A 905 36.57 -8.04 -12.35
N GLY A 906 37.82 -7.82 -11.87
CA GLY A 906 38.37 -6.52 -11.52
C GLY A 906 38.27 -6.15 -10.03
N SER A 907 38.37 -4.85 -9.71
CA SER A 907 38.47 -4.32 -8.33
C SER A 907 37.15 -3.71 -7.80
N SER A 908 36.08 -3.76 -8.60
CA SER A 908 34.80 -3.19 -8.20
C SER A 908 34.19 -3.91 -6.99
N GLN A 909 33.32 -3.25 -6.23
CA GLN A 909 32.64 -3.84 -5.07
C GLN A 909 31.94 -5.16 -5.42
N LYS A 910 31.20 -5.21 -6.54
CA LYS A 910 30.54 -6.43 -7.02
C LYS A 910 31.53 -7.57 -7.28
N ALA A 911 32.68 -7.29 -7.89
CA ALA A 911 33.69 -8.31 -8.15
C ALA A 911 34.36 -8.81 -6.86
N ARG A 912 34.50 -7.96 -5.84
CA ARG A 912 35.02 -8.38 -4.52
C ARG A 912 34.04 -9.31 -3.81
N TYR A 913 32.76 -8.98 -3.77
CA TYR A 913 31.75 -9.86 -3.18
C TYR A 913 31.61 -11.17 -3.96
N ALA A 914 31.68 -11.15 -5.30
CA ALA A 914 31.66 -12.38 -6.09
C ALA A 914 32.81 -13.34 -5.70
N ARG A 915 34.03 -12.82 -5.58
CA ARG A 915 35.17 -13.62 -5.09
C ARG A 915 34.97 -14.12 -3.67
N ASN A 916 34.45 -13.27 -2.77
CA ASN A 916 34.18 -13.68 -1.39
C ASN A 916 33.17 -14.82 -1.32
N ILE A 917 32.06 -14.73 -2.09
CA ILE A 917 31.06 -15.81 -2.20
C ILE A 917 31.73 -17.11 -2.69
N LEU A 918 32.55 -17.04 -3.74
CA LEU A 918 33.24 -18.21 -4.27
C LEU A 918 34.22 -18.81 -3.25
N ASN A 919 34.92 -17.97 -2.49
CA ASN A 919 35.82 -18.43 -1.43
C ASN A 919 35.08 -19.10 -0.26
N GLN A 920 33.89 -18.57 0.13
CA GLN A 920 33.06 -19.18 1.18
C GLN A 920 32.55 -20.59 0.83
N VAL A 921 32.53 -20.94 -0.44
CA VAL A 921 32.06 -22.24 -0.93
C VAL A 921 33.23 -23.24 -1.12
N GLN A 922 34.47 -22.73 -1.26
CA GLN A 922 35.66 -23.57 -1.47
C GLN A 922 36.34 -23.97 -0.16
N GLY A 923 36.10 -23.23 0.93
CA GLY A 923 36.64 -23.48 2.27
C GLY A 923 35.64 -24.18 3.16
#